data_d84c2eafc973234b1074110dc105ea6a
#
_entry.id   d84c2eafc973234b1074110dc105ea6a
#
_cell.length_a   1.000
_cell.length_b   1.000
_cell.length_c   1.000
_cell.angle_alpha   90.00
_cell.angle_beta   90.00
_cell.angle_gamma   90.00
#
_symmetry.space_group_name_H-M   'P 1'
#
loop_
_entity.id
_entity.type
_entity.pdbx_description
1 polymer ?
#
loop_
_entity_poly.entity_id
_entity_poly.type
_entity_poly.pdbx_seq_one_letter_code
_entity_poly.pdbx_strand_id
1 'polypeptide(L)'
;MKFNLLKTGVLSVAILCCFAAYKGISYSQSEDNPKIAKLTLQPGFTAEHLYSPSENKQGSWVSMCFDNKGRMIVSDQYGGIYRLTIPAIGSADVTPKVEPLIVKGDTVALGAAHGLLYAFNSLYVMVNNRPTDALPRGSGFYRLQDTNDDDEYDKITLLKDLEGEGEHGPHSIKLSPDGKSLYVIFGNYTKMPGLDTYKLPTTWQHDNLFPAIKDPRGHANSLVAPAGWVANVDPEGKDWKLISAGYRNPFDMTFNDIGDLFVYDADMEWDFGLPWYRPTRICHAVSGSEFGWRTGNGKWSPNYPDNLPAVINIGQGSPTNLLYLKDAKFPTRFKQSLLAFDWSFGIMHAIHLKPDGASYTAEREEFLSGIPLPLTDGAIGPDGALYFLTGGRRIESDLYRVFYTGSESIADAPQTEITPQNELRRTLEIYQKADSQEGVPLALRQLNNPDRHIQYAARLVLEHQKPELYKKEVLNSANSDIKIQGTLALVRSGETDGNALLQNLLSIQRNTLSEKQKIDLLRTMEVTIFRTGKPTGKLRNDLITYLSPDYPANHNELDRSLSKLLIHLEAPDAIRKTLDLMTKVTENKIEGGTMATSSADLILRNPQYGLDIAKMLEKVPPMQQTYLAVVLSQAKDNWTDAQRKQYFKWFANAFTAYKGGNSYVG
;
A
#
# COMPACT_ATOMS: atom_id res chain seq x y z
N MET A 1 15.36 57.73 -45.49
CA MET A 1 14.83 56.38 -45.72
C MET A 1 13.75 56.12 -44.68
N LYS A 2 12.48 56.34 -45.09
CA LYS A 2 11.32 56.08 -44.24
C LYS A 2 10.85 54.65 -44.51
N PHE A 3 10.78 53.78 -43.51
CA PHE A 3 10.05 52.53 -43.65
C PHE A 3 9.30 52.21 -42.34
N ASN A 4 8.03 52.32 -42.45
CA ASN A 4 6.91 51.58 -41.85
C ASN A 4 6.96 51.13 -40.40
N LEU A 5 6.35 51.97 -39.57
CA LEU A 5 5.88 51.68 -38.20
C LEU A 5 4.36 51.41 -38.14
N LEU A 6 3.80 50.70 -39.14
CA LEU A 6 2.33 50.50 -39.18
C LEU A 6 1.86 49.05 -39.26
N LYS A 7 2.72 48.06 -39.02
CA LYS A 7 2.30 46.63 -39.03
C LYS A 7 2.38 45.88 -37.69
N THR A 8 2.91 46.51 -36.65
CA THR A 8 3.01 45.90 -35.31
C THR A 8 1.83 46.24 -34.38
N GLY A 9 1.01 47.22 -34.73
CA GLY A 9 -0.12 47.64 -33.87
C GLY A 9 -1.40 46.81 -34.00
N VAL A 10 -1.60 46.11 -35.12
CA VAL A 10 -2.86 45.36 -35.35
C VAL A 10 -2.82 43.95 -34.80
N LEU A 11 -1.60 43.35 -34.64
CA LEU A 11 -1.47 42.01 -34.09
C LEU A 11 -1.59 42.00 -32.55
N SER A 12 -1.20 43.11 -31.90
CA SER A 12 -1.30 43.23 -30.42
C SER A 12 -2.73 43.48 -29.93
N VAL A 13 -3.58 44.12 -30.73
CA VAL A 13 -4.98 44.36 -30.38
C VAL A 13 -5.84 43.10 -30.57
N ALA A 14 -5.53 42.28 -31.57
CA ALA A 14 -6.23 41.01 -31.82
C ALA A 14 -5.93 39.97 -30.72
N ILE A 15 -4.71 39.95 -30.17
CA ILE A 15 -4.35 39.05 -29.04
C ILE A 15 -4.98 39.52 -27.74
N LEU A 16 -5.09 40.84 -27.49
CA LEU A 16 -5.79 41.36 -26.30
C LEU A 16 -7.30 41.14 -26.35
N CYS A 17 -7.93 41.16 -27.55
CA CYS A 17 -9.36 40.86 -27.67
C CYS A 17 -9.70 39.37 -27.50
N CYS A 18 -8.79 38.46 -27.82
CA CYS A 18 -8.99 37.04 -27.57
C CYS A 18 -8.84 36.68 -26.08
N PHE A 19 -8.03 37.40 -25.30
CA PHE A 19 -7.95 37.22 -23.85
C PHE A 19 -9.12 37.86 -23.08
N ALA A 20 -9.79 38.87 -23.65
CA ALA A 20 -10.95 39.50 -23.02
C ALA A 20 -12.27 38.75 -23.27
N ALA A 21 -12.35 37.87 -24.26
CA ALA A 21 -13.55 37.06 -24.52
C ALA A 21 -13.62 35.74 -23.74
N TYR A 22 -12.56 35.39 -23.00
CA TYR A 22 -12.54 34.19 -22.11
C TYR A 22 -12.88 34.49 -20.65
N LYS A 23 -13.23 35.75 -20.31
CA LYS A 23 -13.71 36.16 -18.98
C LYS A 23 -15.23 36.22 -18.88
N GLY A 24 -15.92 35.29 -19.46
CA GLY A 24 -17.37 35.29 -19.44
C GLY A 24 -17.96 33.99 -19.02
N ILE A 25 -17.87 33.67 -17.77
CA ILE A 25 -18.73 32.97 -16.79
C ILE A 25 -17.82 32.63 -15.61
N SER A 26 -17.43 33.60 -14.83
CA SER A 26 -16.90 33.34 -13.50
C SER A 26 -18.07 33.19 -12.55
N TYR A 27 -18.28 31.98 -12.03
CA TYR A 27 -19.04 31.79 -10.79
C TYR A 27 -18.37 32.63 -9.71
N SER A 28 -19.04 33.66 -9.22
CA SER A 28 -18.49 34.76 -8.43
C SER A 28 -18.15 34.42 -6.96
N GLN A 29 -17.89 33.14 -6.62
CA GLN A 29 -17.45 32.74 -5.27
C GLN A 29 -15.97 32.34 -5.18
N SER A 30 -15.24 32.18 -6.29
CA SER A 30 -13.95 31.50 -6.26
C SER A 30 -12.72 32.37 -5.93
N GLU A 31 -12.74 33.67 -6.24
CA GLU A 31 -11.53 34.52 -6.06
C GLU A 31 -11.43 35.18 -4.66
N ASP A 32 -12.54 35.34 -3.94
CA ASP A 32 -12.56 36.02 -2.62
C ASP A 32 -12.51 35.05 -1.41
N ASN A 33 -12.71 33.73 -1.61
CA ASN A 33 -12.67 32.78 -0.50
C ASN A 33 -11.26 32.18 -0.35
N PRO A 34 -10.52 32.50 0.73
CA PRO A 34 -9.15 32.01 0.93
C PRO A 34 -9.06 30.48 1.01
N LYS A 35 -10.14 29.78 1.40
CA LYS A 35 -10.21 28.33 1.45
C LYS A 35 -10.26 27.70 0.05
N ILE A 36 -10.81 28.42 -0.94
CA ILE A 36 -10.81 28.00 -2.35
C ILE A 36 -9.53 28.48 -3.06
N ALA A 37 -9.09 29.71 -2.80
CA ALA A 37 -7.93 30.31 -3.47
C ALA A 37 -6.63 29.53 -3.28
N LYS A 38 -6.51 28.72 -2.20
CA LYS A 38 -5.35 27.85 -1.95
C LYS A 38 -5.34 26.58 -2.81
N LEU A 39 -6.44 26.24 -3.51
CA LEU A 39 -6.56 25.01 -4.28
C LEU A 39 -6.02 25.20 -5.70
N THR A 40 -5.25 24.24 -6.16
CA THR A 40 -4.84 24.07 -7.55
C THR A 40 -5.64 22.92 -8.14
N LEU A 41 -6.44 23.19 -9.18
CA LEU A 41 -7.34 22.24 -9.83
C LEU A 41 -6.90 21.97 -11.26
N GLN A 42 -7.23 20.80 -11.78
CA GLN A 42 -7.16 20.53 -13.21
C GLN A 42 -8.09 21.49 -14.01
N PRO A 43 -7.73 21.85 -15.23
CA PRO A 43 -8.56 22.74 -16.07
C PRO A 43 -10.00 22.23 -16.21
N GLY A 44 -10.95 23.15 -16.12
CA GLY A 44 -12.38 22.87 -16.25
C GLY A 44 -13.06 22.36 -14.97
N PHE A 45 -12.33 22.18 -13.88
CA PHE A 45 -12.91 21.87 -12.59
C PHE A 45 -13.17 23.13 -11.76
N THR A 46 -14.23 23.08 -10.96
CA THR A 46 -14.65 24.13 -10.04
C THR A 46 -14.78 23.53 -8.65
N ALA A 47 -14.33 24.27 -7.62
CA ALA A 47 -14.46 23.87 -6.23
C ALA A 47 -15.39 24.82 -5.47
N GLU A 48 -16.14 24.29 -4.52
CA GLU A 48 -16.92 25.01 -3.52
C GLU A 48 -16.45 24.60 -2.12
N HIS A 49 -16.33 25.56 -1.23
CA HIS A 49 -16.19 25.33 0.21
C HIS A 49 -17.58 25.32 0.84
N LEU A 50 -17.97 24.19 1.42
CA LEU A 50 -19.34 24.00 1.91
C LEU A 50 -19.46 24.26 3.41
N TYR A 51 -18.48 23.83 4.21
CA TYR A 51 -18.62 23.85 5.67
C TYR A 51 -17.27 23.74 6.39
N SER A 52 -17.20 24.38 7.59
CA SER A 52 -16.06 24.29 8.50
C SER A 52 -16.52 23.73 9.86
N PRO A 53 -16.42 22.41 10.09
CA PRO A 53 -16.84 21.80 11.35
C PRO A 53 -16.08 22.35 12.56
N SER A 54 -14.80 22.69 12.40
CA SER A 54 -13.99 23.25 13.48
C SER A 54 -14.54 24.56 14.02
N GLU A 55 -15.06 25.43 13.15
CA GLU A 55 -15.69 26.71 13.53
C GLU A 55 -17.01 26.49 14.29
N ASN A 56 -17.64 25.33 14.09
CA ASN A 56 -18.90 24.96 14.75
C ASN A 56 -18.70 24.03 15.95
N LYS A 57 -17.46 23.82 16.43
CA LYS A 57 -17.11 22.95 17.56
C LYS A 57 -17.48 21.47 17.32
N GLN A 58 -17.46 21.04 16.05
CA GLN A 58 -17.78 19.68 15.62
C GLN A 58 -16.53 18.87 15.26
N GLY A 59 -15.37 19.32 15.75
CA GLY A 59 -14.10 18.63 15.68
C GLY A 59 -13.43 18.67 14.31
N SER A 60 -12.74 17.60 13.98
CA SER A 60 -11.94 17.45 12.77
C SER A 60 -12.39 16.18 12.04
N TRP A 61 -13.09 16.33 10.92
CA TRP A 61 -13.73 15.23 10.22
C TRP A 61 -12.73 14.40 9.42
N VAL A 62 -12.87 13.08 9.50
CA VAL A 62 -11.89 12.13 8.93
C VAL A 62 -12.50 11.01 8.11
N SER A 63 -13.81 10.83 8.13
CA SER A 63 -14.47 9.80 7.32
C SER A 63 -15.83 10.27 6.83
N MET A 64 -16.26 9.81 5.64
CA MET A 64 -17.54 10.16 5.04
C MET A 64 -18.14 9.03 4.21
N CYS A 65 -19.47 9.00 4.14
CA CYS A 65 -20.23 8.22 3.16
C CYS A 65 -21.55 8.91 2.84
N PHE A 66 -22.28 8.42 1.84
CA PHE A 66 -23.65 8.83 1.53
C PHE A 66 -24.64 7.72 1.91
N ASP A 67 -25.79 8.09 2.46
CA ASP A 67 -26.88 7.17 2.70
C ASP A 67 -27.80 6.99 1.46
N ASN A 68 -28.80 6.11 1.56
CA ASN A 68 -29.75 5.83 0.48
C ASN A 68 -30.70 7.00 0.14
N LYS A 69 -30.71 8.06 0.95
CA LYS A 69 -31.46 9.30 0.71
C LYS A 69 -30.58 10.40 0.13
N GLY A 70 -29.30 10.11 -0.16
CA GLY A 70 -28.32 11.06 -0.68
C GLY A 70 -27.82 12.06 0.37
N ARG A 71 -28.02 11.81 1.66
CA ARG A 71 -27.45 12.62 2.72
C ARG A 71 -26.05 12.11 3.04
N MET A 72 -25.18 13.04 3.36
CA MET A 72 -23.82 12.71 3.76
C MET A 72 -23.75 12.38 5.26
N ILE A 73 -22.98 11.35 5.61
CA ILE A 73 -22.65 11.00 6.99
C ILE A 73 -21.15 11.20 7.14
N VAL A 74 -20.71 11.89 8.19
CA VAL A 74 -19.31 12.21 8.48
C VAL A 74 -18.98 11.95 9.93
N SER A 75 -17.70 11.71 10.25
CA SER A 75 -17.26 11.53 11.63
C SER A 75 -16.10 12.44 12.01
N ASP A 76 -16.13 12.97 13.23
CA ASP A 76 -14.98 13.57 13.89
C ASP A 76 -14.01 12.48 14.36
N GLN A 77 -12.72 12.71 14.18
CA GLN A 77 -11.66 11.74 14.54
C GLN A 77 -11.70 11.33 16.02
N TYR A 78 -12.07 12.26 16.91
CA TYR A 78 -12.09 12.04 18.36
C TYR A 78 -13.45 12.39 18.98
N GLY A 79 -14.48 12.48 18.18
CA GLY A 79 -15.81 12.89 18.58
C GLY A 79 -16.92 12.11 17.90
N GLY A 80 -18.08 12.75 17.72
CA GLY A 80 -19.30 12.14 17.24
C GLY A 80 -19.38 11.96 15.72
N ILE A 81 -20.53 11.47 15.30
CA ILE A 81 -20.93 11.30 13.91
C ILE A 81 -22.02 12.32 13.59
N TYR A 82 -22.03 12.83 12.37
CA TYR A 82 -23.00 13.85 11.92
C TYR A 82 -23.63 13.41 10.60
N ARG A 83 -24.88 13.86 10.38
CA ARG A 83 -25.63 13.68 9.13
C ARG A 83 -25.87 15.05 8.50
N LEU A 84 -25.64 15.15 7.20
CA LEU A 84 -25.71 16.40 6.46
C LEU A 84 -26.70 16.30 5.30
N THR A 85 -27.50 17.35 5.13
CA THR A 85 -28.24 17.59 3.89
C THR A 85 -27.49 18.65 3.08
N ILE A 86 -26.95 18.26 1.92
CA ILE A 86 -26.12 19.11 1.07
C ILE A 86 -26.99 19.84 0.07
N PRO A 87 -26.86 21.17 -0.10
CA PRO A 87 -27.54 21.92 -1.16
C PRO A 87 -27.07 21.50 -2.55
N ALA A 88 -27.95 21.58 -3.54
CA ALA A 88 -27.63 21.27 -4.93
C ALA A 88 -26.52 22.20 -5.48
N ILE A 89 -25.76 21.72 -6.49
CA ILE A 89 -24.79 22.56 -7.21
C ILE A 89 -25.52 23.77 -7.81
N GLY A 90 -24.94 24.95 -7.62
CA GLY A 90 -25.51 26.21 -8.12
C GLY A 90 -26.56 26.84 -7.19
N SER A 91 -26.77 26.31 -5.98
CA SER A 91 -27.58 26.96 -4.96
C SER A 91 -26.94 28.28 -4.52
N ALA A 92 -27.77 29.29 -4.21
CA ALA A 92 -27.30 30.58 -3.72
C ALA A 92 -26.63 30.47 -2.33
N ASP A 93 -27.11 29.56 -1.49
CA ASP A 93 -26.49 29.16 -0.23
C ASP A 93 -26.04 27.69 -0.36
N VAL A 94 -24.74 27.47 -0.23
CA VAL A 94 -24.12 26.14 -0.31
C VAL A 94 -23.93 25.48 1.05
N THR A 95 -24.32 26.16 2.13
CA THR A 95 -24.13 25.68 3.51
C THR A 95 -25.04 24.48 3.81
N PRO A 96 -24.49 23.31 4.17
CA PRO A 96 -25.31 22.16 4.51
C PRO A 96 -26.02 22.32 5.85
N LYS A 97 -27.20 21.70 5.98
CA LYS A 97 -27.79 21.46 7.29
C LYS A 97 -27.04 20.31 7.94
N VAL A 98 -26.48 20.53 9.13
CA VAL A 98 -25.70 19.55 9.89
C VAL A 98 -26.45 19.19 11.17
N GLU A 99 -26.61 17.91 11.43
CA GLU A 99 -27.25 17.40 12.65
C GLU A 99 -26.44 16.24 13.24
N PRO A 100 -26.33 16.14 14.60
CA PRO A 100 -25.68 15.00 15.23
C PRO A 100 -26.44 13.71 14.88
N LEU A 101 -25.71 12.65 14.60
CA LEU A 101 -26.28 11.31 14.42
C LEU A 101 -26.19 10.57 15.76
N ILE A 102 -27.34 10.24 16.31
CA ILE A 102 -27.46 9.50 17.57
C ILE A 102 -28.19 8.18 17.34
N VAL A 103 -27.97 7.21 18.20
CA VAL A 103 -28.74 5.97 18.25
C VAL A 103 -29.79 6.11 19.33
N LYS A 104 -31.06 6.10 18.94
CA LYS A 104 -32.21 6.30 19.84
C LYS A 104 -32.26 5.20 20.91
N GLY A 105 -32.39 5.62 22.17
CA GLY A 105 -32.39 4.69 23.30
C GLY A 105 -31.01 4.17 23.74
N ASP A 106 -29.95 4.48 23.04
CA ASP A 106 -28.59 4.18 23.44
C ASP A 106 -27.95 5.42 24.11
N THR A 107 -27.51 5.26 25.36
CA THR A 107 -26.88 6.33 26.12
C THR A 107 -25.34 6.32 26.02
N VAL A 108 -24.77 5.32 25.34
CA VAL A 108 -23.34 5.15 25.18
C VAL A 108 -22.89 5.82 23.87
N ALA A 109 -22.08 6.88 23.98
CA ALA A 109 -21.61 7.62 22.81
C ALA A 109 -20.86 6.71 21.83
N LEU A 110 -21.20 6.87 20.55
CA LEU A 110 -20.48 6.28 19.41
C LEU A 110 -19.70 7.38 18.69
N GLY A 111 -18.43 7.14 18.42
CA GLY A 111 -17.58 8.10 17.74
C GLY A 111 -16.20 7.54 17.44
N ALA A 112 -15.25 8.43 17.14
CA ALA A 112 -13.90 8.04 16.68
C ALA A 112 -13.94 7.05 15.50
N ALA A 113 -14.88 7.26 14.58
CA ALA A 113 -15.05 6.42 13.41
C ALA A 113 -14.06 6.83 12.31
N HIS A 114 -13.26 5.88 11.86
CA HIS A 114 -12.30 6.04 10.77
C HIS A 114 -12.79 5.42 9.46
N GLY A 115 -13.89 4.68 9.49
CA GLY A 115 -14.55 4.15 8.30
C GLY A 115 -16.07 4.18 8.46
N LEU A 116 -16.75 4.68 7.45
CA LEU A 116 -18.21 4.76 7.36
C LEU A 116 -18.67 4.17 6.03
N LEU A 117 -19.71 3.35 6.08
CA LEU A 117 -20.37 2.83 4.87
C LEU A 117 -21.84 2.60 5.12
N TYR A 118 -22.71 3.17 4.27
CA TYR A 118 -24.12 2.81 4.23
C TYR A 118 -24.36 1.69 3.21
N ALA A 119 -24.81 0.55 3.69
CA ALA A 119 -25.18 -0.61 2.87
C ALA A 119 -26.18 -1.49 3.63
N PHE A 120 -26.92 -2.34 2.93
CA PHE A 120 -27.86 -3.30 3.53
C PHE A 120 -28.84 -2.63 4.53
N ASN A 121 -29.36 -1.44 4.18
CA ASN A 121 -30.20 -0.60 5.05
C ASN A 121 -29.61 -0.39 6.45
N SER A 122 -28.30 -0.23 6.53
CA SER A 122 -27.57 -0.07 7.78
C SER A 122 -26.39 0.86 7.58
N LEU A 123 -25.98 1.54 8.63
CA LEU A 123 -24.69 2.24 8.68
C LEU A 123 -23.67 1.34 9.36
N TYR A 124 -22.62 0.98 8.63
CA TYR A 124 -21.46 0.30 9.18
C TYR A 124 -20.42 1.32 9.60
N VAL A 125 -19.85 1.11 10.79
CA VAL A 125 -18.93 2.05 11.43
C VAL A 125 -17.69 1.30 11.90
N MET A 126 -16.52 1.70 11.40
CA MET A 126 -15.24 1.23 11.89
C MET A 126 -14.71 2.21 12.93
N VAL A 127 -14.74 1.82 14.18
CA VAL A 127 -14.23 2.61 15.30
C VAL A 127 -12.76 2.32 15.50
N ASN A 128 -11.96 3.38 15.64
CA ASN A 128 -10.52 3.34 15.94
C ASN A 128 -10.28 4.18 17.20
N ASN A 129 -10.47 3.60 18.37
CA ASN A 129 -10.51 4.34 19.63
C ASN A 129 -9.89 3.58 20.78
N ARG A 130 -9.11 4.30 21.59
CA ARG A 130 -8.84 3.91 22.98
C ARG A 130 -9.99 4.43 23.84
N PRO A 131 -10.74 3.55 24.54
CA PRO A 131 -11.88 3.95 25.34
C PRO A 131 -11.55 5.09 26.33
N THR A 132 -12.44 6.07 26.40
CA THR A 132 -12.41 7.18 27.34
C THR A 132 -13.79 7.35 27.98
N ASP A 133 -13.91 8.14 29.05
CA ASP A 133 -15.22 8.45 29.66
C ASP A 133 -16.20 9.07 28.65
N ALA A 134 -15.70 9.90 27.73
CA ALA A 134 -16.51 10.57 26.71
C ALA A 134 -16.86 9.64 25.51
N LEU A 135 -15.97 8.70 25.17
CA LEU A 135 -16.14 7.75 24.08
C LEU A 135 -15.76 6.35 24.59
N PRO A 136 -16.65 5.66 25.32
CA PRO A 136 -16.32 4.42 26.00
C PRO A 136 -16.29 3.19 25.09
N ARG A 137 -16.75 3.30 23.82
CA ARG A 137 -16.65 2.19 22.86
C ARG A 137 -15.22 2.09 22.30
N GLY A 138 -14.62 0.91 22.44
CA GLY A 138 -13.30 0.61 21.90
C GLY A 138 -13.31 0.39 20.39
N SER A 139 -12.11 0.16 19.84
CA SER A 139 -11.93 -0.23 18.44
C SER A 139 -12.78 -1.44 18.10
N GLY A 140 -13.50 -1.37 16.97
CA GLY A 140 -14.41 -2.42 16.59
C GLY A 140 -15.17 -2.11 15.31
N PHE A 141 -15.79 -3.14 14.77
CA PHE A 141 -16.68 -3.05 13.62
C PHE A 141 -18.12 -3.09 14.11
N TYR A 142 -18.84 -2.00 13.92
CA TYR A 142 -20.22 -1.80 14.40
C TYR A 142 -21.19 -1.66 13.25
N ARG A 143 -22.47 -2.01 13.52
CA ARG A 143 -23.60 -1.82 12.61
C ARG A 143 -24.72 -1.08 13.33
N LEU A 144 -25.22 0.00 12.70
CA LEU A 144 -26.38 0.76 13.14
C LEU A 144 -27.55 0.47 12.24
N GLN A 145 -28.72 0.26 12.81
CA GLN A 145 -29.97 -0.04 12.10
C GLN A 145 -31.09 0.88 12.57
N ASP A 146 -31.93 1.29 11.61
CA ASP A 146 -33.26 1.82 11.81
C ASP A 146 -34.21 0.61 11.66
N THR A 147 -34.76 0.12 12.79
CA THR A 147 -35.56 -1.13 12.79
C THR A 147 -37.05 -0.88 12.64
N ASN A 148 -37.48 0.38 12.71
CA ASN A 148 -38.87 0.80 12.66
C ASN A 148 -39.22 1.73 11.48
N ASP A 149 -38.23 2.03 10.59
CA ASP A 149 -38.34 2.88 9.41
C ASP A 149 -38.76 4.35 9.74
N ASP A 150 -38.35 4.89 10.90
CA ASP A 150 -38.62 6.28 11.28
C ASP A 150 -37.50 7.26 10.90
N ASP A 151 -36.49 6.79 10.19
CA ASP A 151 -35.28 7.53 9.75
C ASP A 151 -34.30 7.87 10.88
N GLU A 152 -34.45 7.22 12.03
CA GLU A 152 -33.52 7.30 13.16
C GLU A 152 -32.95 5.91 13.46
N TYR A 153 -31.65 5.85 13.74
CA TYR A 153 -31.05 4.58 14.19
C TYR A 153 -31.48 4.27 15.62
N ASP A 154 -31.99 3.07 15.85
CA ASP A 154 -32.49 2.61 17.15
C ASP A 154 -31.78 1.34 17.66
N LYS A 155 -30.90 0.75 16.84
CA LYS A 155 -30.12 -0.43 17.22
C LYS A 155 -28.68 -0.31 16.79
N ILE A 156 -27.77 -0.62 17.73
CA ILE A 156 -26.33 -0.75 17.49
C ILE A 156 -25.87 -2.16 17.83
N THR A 157 -25.08 -2.76 16.96
CA THR A 157 -24.52 -4.10 17.14
C THR A 157 -23.00 -4.03 16.95
N LEU A 158 -22.22 -4.54 17.91
CA LEU A 158 -20.79 -4.80 17.74
C LEU A 158 -20.66 -6.12 16.96
N LEU A 159 -20.21 -6.05 15.71
CA LEU A 159 -20.02 -7.20 14.84
C LEU A 159 -18.67 -7.89 15.10
N LYS A 160 -17.62 -7.11 15.42
CA LYS A 160 -16.29 -7.64 15.75
C LYS A 160 -15.58 -6.67 16.69
N ASP A 161 -15.12 -7.20 17.80
CA ASP A 161 -14.17 -6.51 18.69
C ASP A 161 -12.76 -6.59 18.09
N LEU A 162 -12.00 -5.48 18.12
CA LEU A 162 -10.71 -5.35 17.48
C LEU A 162 -9.65 -4.88 18.49
N GLU A 163 -8.55 -5.62 18.56
CA GLU A 163 -7.38 -5.24 19.33
C GLU A 163 -6.45 -4.41 18.45
N GLY A 164 -6.48 -3.08 18.61
CA GLY A 164 -5.66 -2.14 17.85
C GLY A 164 -6.27 -0.75 17.82
N GLU A 165 -5.43 0.28 17.80
CA GLU A 165 -5.85 1.68 17.83
C GLU A 165 -4.79 2.61 17.22
N GLY A 166 -5.15 3.86 17.01
CA GLY A 166 -4.24 4.93 16.62
C GLY A 166 -3.94 4.96 15.13
N GLU A 167 -2.77 5.46 14.76
CA GLU A 167 -2.41 5.78 13.38
C GLU A 167 -2.47 4.58 12.42
N HIS A 168 -2.15 3.39 12.90
CA HIS A 168 -2.20 2.14 12.12
C HIS A 168 -3.29 1.19 12.64
N GLY A 169 -4.35 1.73 13.19
CA GLY A 169 -5.50 1.00 13.70
C GLY A 169 -6.44 0.48 12.60
N PRO A 170 -7.71 0.23 12.97
CA PRO A 170 -8.78 -0.04 12.01
C PRO A 170 -9.10 1.18 11.15
N HIS A 171 -9.37 0.97 9.86
CA HIS A 171 -9.59 2.06 8.90
C HIS A 171 -10.91 1.91 8.12
N SER A 172 -10.85 1.66 6.83
CA SER A 172 -11.97 1.81 5.90
C SER A 172 -12.83 0.55 5.75
N ILE A 173 -14.05 0.78 5.24
CA ILE A 173 -15.03 -0.24 4.87
C ILE A 173 -15.48 0.04 3.43
N LYS A 174 -15.55 -0.99 2.58
CA LYS A 174 -16.08 -0.87 1.21
C LYS A 174 -17.10 -2.00 0.93
N LEU A 175 -18.08 -1.70 0.10
CA LEU A 175 -19.00 -2.72 -0.40
C LEU A 175 -18.30 -3.58 -1.46
N SER A 176 -18.53 -4.90 -1.44
CA SER A 176 -18.04 -5.78 -2.50
C SER A 176 -18.64 -5.44 -3.87
N PRO A 177 -17.94 -5.70 -4.99
CA PRO A 177 -18.46 -5.38 -6.33
C PRO A 177 -19.78 -6.06 -6.68
N ASP A 178 -20.08 -7.21 -6.10
CA ASP A 178 -21.34 -7.94 -6.28
C ASP A 178 -22.45 -7.48 -5.33
N GLY A 179 -22.16 -6.51 -4.45
CA GLY A 179 -23.11 -5.94 -3.49
C GLY A 179 -23.55 -6.89 -2.37
N LYS A 180 -22.82 -7.99 -2.10
CA LYS A 180 -23.27 -9.03 -1.15
C LYS A 180 -22.48 -9.10 0.14
N SER A 181 -21.33 -8.50 0.19
CA SER A 181 -20.42 -8.54 1.34
C SER A 181 -19.69 -7.23 1.52
N LEU A 182 -18.90 -7.15 2.56
CA LEU A 182 -18.10 -5.98 2.91
C LEU A 182 -16.62 -6.33 2.86
N TYR A 183 -15.80 -5.35 2.53
CA TYR A 183 -14.35 -5.43 2.70
C TYR A 183 -13.93 -4.44 3.76
N VAL A 184 -13.01 -4.86 4.63
CA VAL A 184 -12.50 -4.07 5.74
C VAL A 184 -10.97 -4.12 5.76
N ILE A 185 -10.34 -3.01 6.16
CA ILE A 185 -8.90 -2.83 6.08
C ILE A 185 -8.31 -2.34 7.39
N PHE A 186 -7.12 -2.84 7.72
CA PHE A 186 -6.49 -2.63 9.01
C PHE A 186 -4.99 -2.39 8.85
N GLY A 187 -4.49 -1.38 9.54
CA GLY A 187 -3.06 -1.14 9.70
C GLY A 187 -2.41 -2.17 10.64
N ASN A 188 -1.07 -2.17 10.65
CA ASN A 188 -0.29 -3.19 11.37
C ASN A 188 -0.35 -3.09 12.91
N TYR A 189 -1.01 -2.07 13.47
CA TYR A 189 -1.32 -2.02 14.92
C TYR A 189 -2.58 -2.80 15.27
N THR A 190 -3.39 -3.18 14.28
CA THR A 190 -4.58 -4.01 14.53
C THR A 190 -4.19 -5.47 14.45
N LYS A 191 -4.19 -6.14 15.59
CA LYS A 191 -3.94 -7.57 15.66
C LYS A 191 -5.03 -8.32 14.91
N MET A 192 -4.62 -9.21 14.02
CA MET A 192 -5.57 -10.03 13.29
C MET A 192 -6.22 -11.05 14.24
N PRO A 193 -7.54 -11.02 14.43
CA PRO A 193 -8.24 -12.04 15.21
C PRO A 193 -8.25 -13.38 14.44
N GLY A 194 -8.71 -14.43 15.08
CA GLY A 194 -9.06 -15.65 14.35
C GLY A 194 -10.15 -15.35 13.32
N LEU A 195 -9.93 -15.74 12.07
CA LEU A 195 -10.86 -15.61 10.96
C LEU A 195 -11.39 -16.98 10.54
N ASP A 196 -12.51 -17.01 9.83
CA ASP A 196 -13.17 -18.28 9.46
C ASP A 196 -12.46 -18.94 8.28
N THR A 197 -11.99 -18.14 7.33
CA THR A 197 -11.24 -18.63 6.15
C THR A 197 -10.08 -17.72 5.78
N TYR A 198 -9.12 -18.26 5.04
CA TYR A 198 -7.90 -17.57 4.68
C TYR A 198 -7.57 -17.84 3.21
N LYS A 199 -7.42 -16.79 2.40
CA LYS A 199 -6.88 -16.89 1.03
C LYS A 199 -5.36 -16.88 1.02
N LEU A 200 -4.73 -16.29 2.03
CA LEU A 200 -3.30 -16.40 2.30
C LEU A 200 -3.09 -17.49 3.37
N PRO A 201 -2.27 -18.52 3.14
CA PRO A 201 -2.04 -19.56 4.14
C PRO A 201 -1.51 -19.01 5.47
N THR A 202 -1.97 -19.56 6.58
CA THR A 202 -1.62 -19.12 7.94
C THR A 202 -0.20 -19.49 8.38
N THR A 203 0.64 -19.94 7.46
CA THR A 203 2.03 -20.36 7.70
C THR A 203 3.05 -19.24 7.56
N TRP A 204 2.61 -17.97 7.59
CA TRP A 204 3.51 -16.82 7.52
C TRP A 204 4.52 -16.78 8.66
N GLN A 205 5.75 -16.42 8.33
CA GLN A 205 6.88 -16.24 9.25
C GLN A 205 7.70 -15.04 8.79
N HIS A 206 8.80 -14.74 9.48
CA HIS A 206 9.75 -13.73 9.02
C HIS A 206 10.42 -14.10 7.70
N ASP A 207 10.67 -15.41 7.50
CA ASP A 207 11.29 -15.96 6.30
C ASP A 207 12.58 -15.21 5.91
N ASN A 208 13.42 -14.94 6.90
CA ASN A 208 14.68 -14.22 6.75
C ASN A 208 15.75 -14.91 7.61
N LEU A 209 16.93 -15.17 7.03
CA LEU A 209 18.04 -15.83 7.72
C LEU A 209 18.66 -14.97 8.84
N PHE A 210 18.44 -13.67 8.82
CA PHE A 210 18.96 -12.77 9.84
C PHE A 210 17.90 -12.41 10.88
N PRO A 211 18.31 -12.11 12.11
CA PRO A 211 17.40 -11.59 13.11
C PRO A 211 16.82 -10.25 12.65
N ALA A 212 15.59 -9.98 13.04
CA ALA A 212 14.99 -8.67 12.81
C ALA A 212 15.77 -7.61 13.60
N ILE A 213 16.17 -6.54 12.89
CA ILE A 213 16.81 -5.37 13.49
C ILE A 213 15.71 -4.41 13.91
N LYS A 214 15.47 -4.30 15.20
CA LYS A 214 14.42 -3.47 15.76
C LYS A 214 14.75 -1.99 15.60
N ASP A 215 13.71 -1.18 15.41
CA ASP A 215 13.85 0.28 15.44
C ASP A 215 14.33 0.71 16.83
N PRO A 216 15.45 1.44 16.96
CA PRO A 216 15.97 1.93 18.24
C PRO A 216 15.00 2.89 18.94
N ARG A 217 14.06 3.51 18.22
CA ARG A 217 13.01 4.37 18.76
C ARG A 217 11.78 3.59 19.27
N GLY A 218 11.77 2.27 19.13
CA GLY A 218 10.69 1.40 19.60
C GLY A 218 9.52 1.25 18.64
N HIS A 219 9.53 1.91 17.46
CA HIS A 219 8.43 1.85 16.51
C HIS A 219 8.25 0.42 15.96
N ALA A 220 7.02 -0.09 16.02
CA ALA A 220 6.62 -1.39 15.47
C ALA A 220 7.44 -2.60 15.98
N ASN A 221 8.16 -2.49 17.09
CA ASN A 221 9.09 -3.53 17.56
C ASN A 221 8.41 -4.83 18.02
N SER A 222 7.14 -4.77 18.41
CA SER A 222 6.35 -5.94 18.84
C SER A 222 5.48 -6.53 17.74
N LEU A 223 5.43 -5.90 16.57
CA LEU A 223 4.55 -6.33 15.47
C LEU A 223 5.17 -7.51 14.73
N VAL A 224 4.33 -8.46 14.38
CA VAL A 224 4.72 -9.70 13.69
C VAL A 224 3.91 -9.86 12.41
N ALA A 225 4.33 -10.80 11.54
CA ALA A 225 3.53 -11.20 10.39
C ALA A 225 2.13 -11.66 10.84
N PRO A 226 1.08 -11.42 10.05
CA PRO A 226 1.09 -10.90 8.67
C PRO A 226 1.07 -9.37 8.56
N ALA A 227 1.17 -8.60 9.63
CA ALA A 227 1.15 -7.12 9.64
C ALA A 227 -0.22 -6.54 9.25
N GLY A 228 -0.29 -5.44 8.45
CA GLY A 228 -1.56 -4.90 7.97
C GLY A 228 -2.27 -5.88 7.03
N TRP A 229 -3.60 -5.87 7.04
CA TRP A 229 -4.41 -6.89 6.38
C TRP A 229 -5.76 -6.38 5.88
N VAL A 230 -6.32 -7.10 4.91
CA VAL A 230 -7.63 -6.88 4.31
C VAL A 230 -8.46 -8.14 4.44
N ALA A 231 -9.71 -8.00 4.91
CA ALA A 231 -10.66 -9.10 4.99
C ALA A 231 -11.96 -8.78 4.25
N ASN A 232 -12.62 -9.83 3.75
CA ASN A 232 -14.00 -9.82 3.32
C ASN A 232 -14.86 -10.36 4.46
N VAL A 233 -16.04 -9.79 4.67
CA VAL A 233 -16.98 -10.18 5.73
C VAL A 233 -18.43 -10.10 5.25
N ASP A 234 -19.28 -11.03 5.68
CA ASP A 234 -20.72 -10.95 5.39
C ASP A 234 -21.37 -9.78 6.14
N PRO A 235 -22.58 -9.33 5.72
CA PRO A 235 -23.25 -8.18 6.32
C PRO A 235 -23.60 -8.32 7.81
N GLU A 236 -23.67 -9.57 8.31
CA GLU A 236 -23.95 -9.86 9.72
C GLU A 236 -22.68 -9.98 10.58
N GLY A 237 -21.50 -9.83 9.98
CA GLY A 237 -20.22 -9.90 10.67
C GLY A 237 -19.81 -11.29 11.18
N LYS A 238 -20.33 -12.37 10.56
CA LYS A 238 -20.16 -13.75 11.01
C LYS A 238 -19.12 -14.53 10.24
N ASP A 239 -19.00 -14.33 8.93
CA ASP A 239 -18.07 -15.06 8.05
C ASP A 239 -16.94 -14.12 7.63
N TRP A 240 -15.77 -14.25 8.27
CA TRP A 240 -14.59 -13.43 8.03
C TRP A 240 -13.55 -14.19 7.21
N LYS A 241 -13.13 -13.60 6.12
CA LYS A 241 -12.19 -14.18 5.17
C LYS A 241 -10.98 -13.28 4.95
N LEU A 242 -9.77 -13.75 5.27
CA LEU A 242 -8.55 -13.03 4.92
C LEU A 242 -8.37 -13.03 3.40
N ILE A 243 -8.22 -11.85 2.82
CA ILE A 243 -8.00 -11.67 1.38
C ILE A 243 -6.52 -11.38 1.08
N SER A 244 -5.91 -10.46 1.80
CA SER A 244 -4.55 -9.98 1.54
C SER A 244 -3.90 -9.48 2.82
N ALA A 245 -2.55 -9.53 2.88
CA ALA A 245 -1.78 -9.07 4.03
C ALA A 245 -0.37 -8.60 3.65
N GLY A 246 0.46 -8.32 4.65
CA GLY A 246 1.85 -7.89 4.44
C GLY A 246 2.00 -6.40 4.17
N TYR A 247 1.07 -5.60 4.60
CA TYR A 247 1.13 -4.13 4.53
C TYR A 247 1.70 -3.50 5.81
N ARG A 248 2.16 -2.25 5.70
CA ARG A 248 2.49 -1.45 6.89
C ARG A 248 1.23 -0.79 7.47
N ASN A 249 0.67 0.14 6.73
CA ASN A 249 -0.56 0.85 7.09
C ASN A 249 -1.41 1.07 5.84
N PRO A 250 -2.09 0.03 5.37
CA PRO A 250 -3.03 0.14 4.26
C PRO A 250 -4.23 0.92 4.78
N PHE A 251 -4.40 2.15 4.32
CA PHE A 251 -5.38 3.06 4.90
C PHE A 251 -6.75 2.95 4.23
N ASP A 252 -6.79 2.91 2.91
CA ASP A 252 -8.03 2.75 2.16
C ASP A 252 -7.85 1.83 0.95
N MET A 253 -8.97 1.42 0.39
CA MET A 253 -9.06 0.50 -0.73
C MET A 253 -10.25 0.84 -1.63
N THR A 254 -10.20 0.40 -2.88
CA THR A 254 -11.32 0.54 -3.82
C THR A 254 -11.30 -0.57 -4.86
N PHE A 255 -12.44 -0.78 -5.51
CA PHE A 255 -12.55 -1.70 -6.64
C PHE A 255 -12.64 -0.92 -7.95
N ASN A 256 -12.04 -1.46 -9.02
CA ASN A 256 -12.32 -0.97 -10.35
C ASN A 256 -13.64 -1.58 -10.89
N ASP A 257 -13.99 -1.23 -12.13
CA ASP A 257 -15.24 -1.61 -12.80
C ASP A 257 -15.36 -3.11 -13.14
N ILE A 258 -14.27 -3.87 -13.07
CA ILE A 258 -14.27 -5.34 -13.25
C ILE A 258 -14.03 -6.09 -11.93
N GLY A 259 -14.06 -5.39 -10.79
CA GLY A 259 -13.99 -5.95 -9.45
C GLY A 259 -12.60 -6.32 -8.94
N ASP A 260 -11.53 -5.82 -9.56
CA ASP A 260 -10.19 -5.96 -9.01
C ASP A 260 -9.96 -4.93 -7.89
N LEU A 261 -9.38 -5.40 -6.77
CA LEU A 261 -9.18 -4.62 -5.55
C LEU A 261 -7.83 -3.91 -5.55
N PHE A 262 -7.84 -2.61 -5.25
CA PHE A 262 -6.65 -1.80 -5.05
C PHE A 262 -6.58 -1.27 -3.62
N VAL A 263 -5.35 -1.24 -3.08
CA VAL A 263 -5.06 -0.81 -1.71
C VAL A 263 -3.98 0.26 -1.74
N TYR A 264 -4.16 1.34 -0.97
CA TYR A 264 -3.16 2.38 -0.78
C TYR A 264 -2.43 2.15 0.54
N ASP A 265 -1.18 1.68 0.46
CA ASP A 265 -0.32 1.37 1.61
C ASP A 265 0.68 2.50 1.89
N ALA A 266 0.91 2.77 3.16
CA ALA A 266 1.78 3.84 3.63
C ALA A 266 3.25 3.63 3.27
N ASP A 267 3.99 4.73 3.29
CA ASP A 267 5.44 4.73 3.20
C ASP A 267 6.08 4.15 4.48
N MET A 268 7.39 4.03 4.43
CA MET A 268 8.19 3.64 5.58
C MET A 268 9.50 4.45 5.52
N GLU A 269 9.76 5.22 6.56
CA GLU A 269 10.88 6.18 6.56
C GLU A 269 12.22 5.49 6.85
N TRP A 270 12.19 4.29 7.39
CA TRP A 270 13.39 3.48 7.66
C TRP A 270 13.12 1.99 7.51
N ASP A 271 14.20 1.26 7.30
CA ASP A 271 14.23 -0.19 7.23
C ASP A 271 15.53 -0.69 7.87
N PHE A 272 15.57 -1.90 8.39
CA PHE A 272 16.73 -2.43 9.12
C PHE A 272 17.22 -1.54 10.29
N GLY A 273 16.33 -0.77 10.91
CA GLY A 273 16.71 0.20 11.92
C GLY A 273 17.47 1.42 11.39
N LEU A 274 17.50 1.63 10.09
CA LEU A 274 18.23 2.68 9.38
C LEU A 274 17.28 3.57 8.59
N PRO A 275 17.65 4.80 8.26
CA PRO A 275 16.86 5.69 7.41
C PRO A 275 16.85 5.19 5.96
N TRP A 276 16.15 4.12 5.73
CA TRP A 276 16.02 3.46 4.43
C TRP A 276 14.57 3.61 3.95
N TYR A 277 14.31 4.68 3.21
CA TYR A 277 12.98 5.07 2.80
C TYR A 277 12.35 4.08 1.82
N ARG A 278 11.10 3.70 2.08
CA ARG A 278 10.21 2.94 1.19
C ARG A 278 8.96 3.77 0.88
N PRO A 279 8.60 3.97 -0.40
CA PRO A 279 7.52 4.87 -0.78
C PRO A 279 6.12 4.35 -0.42
N THR A 280 5.16 5.26 -0.35
CA THR A 280 3.73 4.91 -0.43
C THR A 280 3.45 4.24 -1.76
N ARG A 281 2.46 3.34 -1.81
CA ARG A 281 2.25 2.51 -2.99
C ARG A 281 0.79 2.12 -3.19
N ILE A 282 0.37 2.00 -4.45
CA ILE A 282 -0.88 1.37 -4.83
C ILE A 282 -0.61 -0.10 -5.15
N CYS A 283 -1.32 -0.99 -4.46
CA CYS A 283 -1.19 -2.43 -4.59
C CYS A 283 -2.45 -3.02 -5.25
N HIS A 284 -2.30 -3.89 -6.24
CA HIS A 284 -3.39 -4.74 -6.72
C HIS A 284 -3.52 -5.93 -5.78
N ALA A 285 -4.52 -5.87 -4.90
CA ALA A 285 -4.73 -6.85 -3.84
C ALA A 285 -5.48 -8.09 -4.36
N VAL A 286 -4.82 -8.89 -5.19
CA VAL A 286 -5.37 -10.16 -5.67
C VAL A 286 -5.60 -11.14 -4.51
N SER A 287 -6.47 -12.12 -4.71
CA SER A 287 -6.78 -13.13 -3.68
C SER A 287 -5.52 -13.81 -3.17
N GLY A 288 -5.30 -13.78 -1.85
CA GLY A 288 -4.13 -14.37 -1.20
C GLY A 288 -2.82 -13.57 -1.35
N SER A 289 -2.88 -12.31 -1.78
CA SER A 289 -1.67 -11.50 -1.97
C SER A 289 -0.96 -11.16 -0.66
N GLU A 290 0.38 -11.18 -0.72
CA GLU A 290 1.32 -10.79 0.33
C GLU A 290 2.17 -9.63 -0.19
N PHE A 291 2.35 -8.56 0.61
CA PHE A 291 3.12 -7.38 0.20
C PHE A 291 4.40 -7.16 1.01
N GLY A 292 4.80 -8.15 1.79
CA GLY A 292 6.16 -8.34 2.29
C GLY A 292 6.59 -7.42 3.42
N TRP A 293 5.69 -6.74 4.13
CA TRP A 293 6.11 -6.02 5.33
C TRP A 293 6.44 -6.98 6.48
N ARG A 294 7.58 -6.77 7.12
CA ARG A 294 8.03 -7.50 8.32
C ARG A 294 8.72 -6.54 9.26
N THR A 295 8.53 -6.72 10.56
CA THR A 295 9.22 -5.90 11.56
C THR A 295 10.73 -6.10 11.50
N GLY A 296 11.48 -5.00 11.54
CA GLY A 296 12.95 -5.01 11.49
C GLY A 296 13.58 -5.40 10.16
N ASN A 297 12.81 -5.88 9.20
CA ASN A 297 13.23 -6.18 7.83
C ASN A 297 12.57 -5.24 6.82
N GLY A 298 11.70 -4.37 7.30
CA GLY A 298 10.88 -3.54 6.44
C GLY A 298 10.04 -4.32 5.44
N LYS A 299 9.95 -3.80 4.24
CA LYS A 299 9.29 -4.47 3.12
C LYS A 299 10.28 -5.41 2.42
N TRP A 300 9.87 -6.62 2.11
CA TRP A 300 10.66 -7.53 1.27
C TRP A 300 10.92 -6.91 -0.10
N SER A 301 11.93 -7.43 -0.82
CA SER A 301 12.16 -7.00 -2.19
C SER A 301 10.90 -7.23 -3.04
N PRO A 302 10.52 -6.25 -3.89
CA PRO A 302 9.40 -6.42 -4.82
C PRO A 302 9.65 -7.53 -5.85
N ASN A 303 10.90 -7.99 -5.99
CA ASN A 303 11.27 -9.05 -6.93
C ASN A 303 11.22 -10.46 -6.32
N TYR A 304 10.98 -10.58 -5.01
CA TYR A 304 10.86 -11.91 -4.38
C TYR A 304 9.59 -12.63 -4.85
N PRO A 305 9.67 -13.97 -5.09
CA PRO A 305 8.53 -14.74 -5.61
C PRO A 305 7.38 -14.86 -4.61
N ASP A 306 7.64 -14.70 -3.32
CA ASP A 306 6.70 -14.89 -2.22
C ASP A 306 5.94 -13.64 -1.78
N ASN A 307 6.10 -12.53 -2.50
CA ASN A 307 5.26 -11.34 -2.40
C ASN A 307 4.94 -10.76 -3.77
N LEU A 308 4.06 -9.75 -3.83
CA LEU A 308 3.73 -9.05 -5.06
C LEU A 308 4.25 -7.61 -5.07
N PRO A 309 4.61 -7.07 -6.24
CA PRO A 309 4.99 -5.66 -6.37
C PRO A 309 3.78 -4.75 -6.28
N ALA A 310 4.04 -3.47 -6.05
CA ALA A 310 3.05 -2.42 -6.26
C ALA A 310 2.74 -2.26 -7.76
N VAL A 311 1.52 -1.80 -8.06
CA VAL A 311 1.16 -1.31 -9.40
C VAL A 311 1.94 -0.03 -9.71
N ILE A 312 2.04 0.84 -8.70
CA ILE A 312 2.83 2.09 -8.76
C ILE A 312 3.29 2.50 -7.37
N ASN A 313 4.52 3.01 -7.29
CA ASN A 313 5.01 3.73 -6.12
C ASN A 313 4.72 5.22 -6.27
N ILE A 314 4.12 5.83 -5.23
CA ILE A 314 3.75 7.25 -5.26
C ILE A 314 4.91 8.13 -4.79
N GLY A 315 5.54 7.79 -3.69
CA GLY A 315 6.61 8.58 -3.08
C GLY A 315 6.37 8.83 -1.60
N GLN A 316 6.87 9.96 -1.09
CA GLN A 316 6.59 10.40 0.27
C GLN A 316 5.12 10.77 0.39
N GLY A 317 4.54 10.51 1.55
CA GLY A 317 3.17 10.88 1.85
C GLY A 317 2.52 10.04 2.93
N SER A 318 1.28 10.42 3.24
CA SER A 318 0.42 9.70 4.19
C SER A 318 -0.91 9.38 3.52
N PRO A 319 -1.14 8.13 3.15
CA PRO A 319 -2.41 7.68 2.55
C PRO A 319 -3.60 7.94 3.45
N THR A 320 -4.70 8.43 2.88
CA THR A 320 -5.94 8.64 3.63
C THR A 320 -7.20 8.19 2.91
N ASN A 321 -7.21 8.20 1.57
CA ASN A 321 -8.38 7.76 0.81
C ASN A 321 -7.97 7.21 -0.54
N LEU A 322 -8.78 6.29 -1.07
CA LEU A 322 -8.64 5.75 -2.42
C LEU A 322 -10.02 5.55 -3.05
N LEU A 323 -10.29 6.28 -4.15
CA LEU A 323 -11.55 6.19 -4.89
C LEU A 323 -11.32 5.66 -6.31
N TYR A 324 -12.31 5.00 -6.88
CA TYR A 324 -12.41 4.75 -8.32
C TYR A 324 -13.42 5.72 -8.94
N LEU A 325 -13.06 6.41 -10.01
CA LEU A 325 -13.79 7.57 -10.51
C LEU A 325 -14.90 7.25 -11.53
N LYS A 326 -15.32 6.00 -11.67
CA LYS A 326 -16.33 5.55 -12.65
C LYS A 326 -17.61 6.40 -12.60
N ASP A 327 -18.13 6.64 -11.39
CA ASP A 327 -19.41 7.31 -11.18
C ASP A 327 -19.31 8.84 -11.12
N ALA A 328 -18.09 9.39 -11.19
CA ALA A 328 -17.88 10.83 -11.22
C ALA A 328 -18.35 11.42 -12.57
N LYS A 329 -19.03 12.56 -12.53
CA LYS A 329 -19.33 13.36 -13.75
C LYS A 329 -18.10 14.16 -14.21
N PHE A 330 -16.99 13.47 -14.39
CA PHE A 330 -15.70 14.00 -14.80
C PHE A 330 -15.39 13.65 -16.26
N PRO A 331 -14.41 14.31 -16.89
CA PRO A 331 -13.95 13.93 -18.23
C PRO A 331 -13.65 12.43 -18.34
N THR A 332 -14.02 11.82 -19.46
CA THR A 332 -13.91 10.38 -19.72
C THR A 332 -12.51 9.82 -19.39
N ARG A 333 -11.44 10.61 -19.58
CA ARG A 333 -10.06 10.21 -19.27
C ARG A 333 -9.81 9.87 -17.78
N PHE A 334 -10.64 10.35 -16.87
CA PHE A 334 -10.53 10.06 -15.44
C PHE A 334 -11.36 8.88 -14.99
N LYS A 335 -12.38 8.46 -15.75
CA LYS A 335 -13.37 7.48 -15.29
C LYS A 335 -12.82 6.08 -14.97
N GLN A 336 -11.66 5.71 -15.53
CA GLN A 336 -10.97 4.45 -15.22
C GLN A 336 -9.74 4.67 -14.34
N SER A 337 -9.68 5.79 -13.63
CA SER A 337 -8.57 6.13 -12.75
C SER A 337 -8.92 5.93 -11.29
N LEU A 338 -7.89 5.65 -10.49
CA LEU A 338 -7.99 5.79 -9.04
C LEU A 338 -7.65 7.23 -8.67
N LEU A 339 -8.26 7.73 -7.60
CA LEU A 339 -7.90 9.00 -6.98
C LEU A 339 -7.36 8.72 -5.59
N ALA A 340 -6.06 8.93 -5.40
CA ALA A 340 -5.33 8.66 -4.17
C ALA A 340 -5.04 9.95 -3.41
N PHE A 341 -5.44 10.04 -2.14
CA PHE A 341 -5.30 11.22 -1.30
C PHE A 341 -4.06 11.13 -0.42
N ASP A 342 -3.31 12.22 -0.37
CA ASP A 342 -2.16 12.39 0.52
C ASP A 342 -2.41 13.49 1.56
N TRP A 343 -2.45 13.09 2.82
CA TRP A 343 -2.64 13.99 3.95
C TRP A 343 -1.44 14.92 4.20
N SER A 344 -0.22 14.40 4.04
CA SER A 344 1.00 15.11 4.43
C SER A 344 1.30 16.30 3.54
N PHE A 345 1.10 16.14 2.24
CA PHE A 345 1.48 17.14 1.23
C PHE A 345 0.30 17.78 0.51
N GLY A 346 -0.91 17.38 0.84
CA GLY A 346 -2.14 17.98 0.32
C GLY A 346 -2.30 17.77 -1.18
N ILE A 347 -2.11 16.56 -1.65
CA ILE A 347 -2.19 16.19 -3.07
C ILE A 347 -3.20 15.07 -3.27
N MET A 348 -4.07 15.21 -4.26
CA MET A 348 -4.82 14.12 -4.85
C MET A 348 -4.15 13.68 -6.14
N HIS A 349 -3.72 12.42 -6.19
CA HIS A 349 -3.12 11.84 -7.40
C HIS A 349 -4.16 11.06 -8.19
N ALA A 350 -4.38 11.42 -9.46
CA ALA A 350 -5.09 10.56 -10.41
C ALA A 350 -4.11 9.48 -10.91
N ILE A 351 -4.49 8.23 -10.72
CA ILE A 351 -3.72 7.05 -11.08
C ILE A 351 -4.41 6.36 -12.26
N HIS A 352 -3.85 6.51 -13.44
CA HIS A 352 -4.38 5.94 -14.68
C HIS A 352 -3.93 4.50 -14.82
N LEU A 353 -4.86 3.58 -14.60
CA LEU A 353 -4.60 2.14 -14.68
C LEU A 353 -4.51 1.69 -16.14
N LYS A 354 -3.55 0.81 -16.43
CA LYS A 354 -3.41 0.11 -17.72
C LYS A 354 -3.33 -1.39 -17.46
N PRO A 355 -4.24 -2.21 -17.99
CA PRO A 355 -4.14 -3.66 -17.87
C PRO A 355 -2.78 -4.17 -18.40
N ASP A 356 -2.15 -5.07 -17.64
CA ASP A 356 -0.86 -5.69 -17.97
C ASP A 356 -0.88 -7.14 -17.50
N GLY A 357 -1.11 -8.05 -18.43
CA GLY A 357 -1.28 -9.46 -18.13
C GLY A 357 -2.41 -9.71 -17.14
N ALA A 358 -2.09 -10.36 -16.02
CA ALA A 358 -3.05 -10.65 -14.95
C ALA A 358 -3.13 -9.53 -13.87
N SER A 359 -2.53 -8.37 -14.14
CA SER A 359 -2.50 -7.21 -13.24
C SER A 359 -2.53 -5.91 -14.02
N TYR A 360 -1.84 -4.88 -13.52
CA TYR A 360 -1.84 -3.52 -14.06
C TYR A 360 -0.46 -2.89 -13.94
N THR A 361 -0.17 -1.99 -14.88
CA THR A 361 0.75 -0.87 -14.72
C THR A 361 -0.05 0.43 -14.53
N ALA A 362 0.59 1.51 -14.10
CA ALA A 362 -0.09 2.79 -13.94
C ALA A 362 0.83 3.98 -14.17
N GLU A 363 0.21 5.08 -14.57
CA GLU A 363 0.80 6.42 -14.60
C GLU A 363 0.03 7.32 -13.63
N ARG A 364 0.68 8.36 -13.11
CA ARG A 364 0.02 9.31 -12.19
C ARG A 364 0.14 10.73 -12.69
N GLU A 365 -0.86 11.54 -12.37
CA GLU A 365 -0.84 12.99 -12.47
C GLU A 365 -1.41 13.63 -11.20
N GLU A 366 -1.07 14.89 -10.93
CA GLU A 366 -1.68 15.67 -9.87
C GLU A 366 -3.07 16.13 -10.34
N PHE A 367 -4.12 15.69 -9.65
CA PHE A 367 -5.51 16.05 -9.95
C PHE A 367 -5.93 17.33 -9.24
N LEU A 368 -5.62 17.42 -7.96
CA LEU A 368 -5.91 18.55 -7.09
C LEU A 368 -4.83 18.67 -6.04
N SER A 369 -4.45 19.89 -5.68
CA SER A 369 -3.57 20.13 -4.54
C SER A 369 -3.87 21.45 -3.84
N GLY A 370 -3.29 21.63 -2.65
CA GLY A 370 -3.34 22.89 -1.89
C GLY A 370 -2.31 22.92 -0.78
N ILE A 371 -2.04 24.13 -0.27
CA ILE A 371 -1.03 24.35 0.78
C ILE A 371 -1.58 25.34 1.83
N PRO A 372 -1.83 24.89 3.08
CA PRO A 372 -1.95 23.50 3.51
C PRO A 372 -3.28 22.88 3.07
N LEU A 373 -3.28 21.56 2.81
CA LEU A 373 -4.49 20.81 2.48
C LEU A 373 -4.41 19.39 3.06
N PRO A 374 -4.61 19.21 4.37
CA PRO A 374 -4.52 17.92 5.03
C PRO A 374 -5.74 17.04 4.71
N LEU A 375 -5.69 16.36 3.57
CA LEU A 375 -6.77 15.55 3.03
C LEU A 375 -7.04 14.33 3.91
N THR A 376 -8.29 14.11 4.32
CA THR A 376 -8.65 12.97 5.18
C THR A 376 -9.48 11.92 4.47
N ASP A 377 -10.60 12.30 3.86
CA ASP A 377 -11.48 11.34 3.17
C ASP A 377 -12.21 12.01 2.01
N GLY A 378 -12.82 11.21 1.13
CA GLY A 378 -13.64 11.70 0.04
C GLY A 378 -14.59 10.64 -0.51
N ALA A 379 -15.60 11.11 -1.21
CA ALA A 379 -16.60 10.27 -1.88
C ALA A 379 -17.15 10.96 -3.12
N ILE A 380 -17.59 10.16 -4.10
CA ILE A 380 -18.40 10.66 -5.21
C ILE A 380 -19.85 10.71 -4.74
N GLY A 381 -20.43 11.90 -4.79
CA GLY A 381 -21.83 12.11 -4.40
C GLY A 381 -22.83 11.58 -5.41
N PRO A 382 -24.10 11.49 -5.04
CA PRO A 382 -25.19 11.08 -5.97
C PRO A 382 -25.33 12.00 -7.19
N ASP A 383 -24.85 13.23 -7.08
CA ASP A 383 -24.80 14.22 -8.16
C ASP A 383 -23.61 14.03 -9.11
N GLY A 384 -22.69 13.12 -8.79
CA GLY A 384 -21.47 12.84 -9.55
C GLY A 384 -20.33 13.80 -9.28
N ALA A 385 -20.45 14.68 -8.28
CA ALA A 385 -19.37 15.53 -7.82
C ALA A 385 -18.46 14.77 -6.84
N LEU A 386 -17.21 15.19 -6.73
CA LEU A 386 -16.29 14.76 -5.69
C LEU A 386 -16.52 15.63 -4.44
N TYR A 387 -16.79 14.99 -3.33
CA TYR A 387 -16.77 15.61 -2.01
C TYR A 387 -15.53 15.16 -1.26
N PHE A 388 -14.87 16.07 -0.56
CA PHE A 388 -13.70 15.70 0.23
C PHE A 388 -13.59 16.51 1.52
N LEU A 389 -12.94 15.91 2.50
CA LEU A 389 -12.66 16.47 3.81
C LEU A 389 -11.18 16.81 3.95
N THR A 390 -10.91 17.86 4.73
CA THR A 390 -9.58 18.12 5.29
C THR A 390 -9.67 18.08 6.80
N GLY A 391 -8.54 17.77 7.48
CA GLY A 391 -8.52 17.71 8.94
C GLY A 391 -7.57 16.63 9.46
N GLY A 392 -8.02 15.92 10.49
CA GLY A 392 -7.23 14.93 11.22
C GLY A 392 -6.35 15.56 12.30
N ARG A 393 -5.96 14.76 13.30
CA ARG A 393 -5.05 15.18 14.40
C ARG A 393 -5.46 16.47 15.12
N ARG A 394 -6.77 16.76 15.17
CA ARG A 394 -7.38 17.96 15.81
C ARG A 394 -7.04 19.28 15.14
N ILE A 395 -6.54 19.28 13.91
CA ILE A 395 -6.35 20.51 13.13
C ILE A 395 -7.67 20.96 12.51
N GLU A 396 -7.68 22.17 11.94
CA GLU A 396 -8.84 22.72 11.24
C GLU A 396 -9.33 21.75 10.15
N SER A 397 -10.64 21.68 10.03
CA SER A 397 -11.32 20.77 9.11
C SER A 397 -12.30 21.54 8.24
N ASP A 398 -12.37 21.18 7.00
CA ASP A 398 -13.25 21.76 6.00
C ASP A 398 -13.87 20.66 5.11
N LEU A 399 -15.09 20.91 4.64
CA LEU A 399 -15.79 20.13 3.63
C LEU A 399 -15.83 20.90 2.32
N TYR A 400 -15.38 20.25 1.25
CA TYR A 400 -15.38 20.79 -0.10
C TYR A 400 -16.20 19.93 -1.06
N ARG A 401 -16.65 20.54 -2.16
CA ARG A 401 -17.24 19.88 -3.32
C ARG A 401 -16.48 20.31 -4.57
N VAL A 402 -16.13 19.36 -5.46
CA VAL A 402 -15.47 19.59 -6.74
C VAL A 402 -16.30 18.97 -7.85
N PHE A 403 -16.57 19.73 -8.89
CA PHE A 403 -17.33 19.29 -10.06
C PHE A 403 -16.77 19.87 -11.35
N TYR A 404 -17.09 19.25 -12.47
CA TYR A 404 -16.58 19.64 -13.77
C TYR A 404 -17.55 20.60 -14.49
N THR A 405 -17.03 21.71 -14.98
CA THR A 405 -17.76 22.74 -15.73
C THR A 405 -17.15 23.00 -17.11
N GLY A 406 -16.09 22.25 -17.47
CA GLY A 406 -15.38 22.40 -18.73
C GLY A 406 -16.12 21.79 -19.93
N SER A 407 -15.45 21.72 -21.06
CA SER A 407 -16.04 21.28 -22.34
C SER A 407 -15.62 19.89 -22.80
N GLU A 408 -14.74 19.18 -22.06
CA GLU A 408 -14.40 17.80 -22.40
C GLU A 408 -15.62 16.88 -22.22
N SER A 409 -15.67 15.78 -22.99
CA SER A 409 -16.71 14.77 -22.86
C SER A 409 -16.68 14.13 -21.47
N ILE A 410 -17.84 14.04 -20.83
CA ILE A 410 -18.08 13.32 -19.57
C ILE A 410 -18.77 11.97 -19.80
N ALA A 411 -18.83 11.49 -21.04
CA ALA A 411 -19.40 10.19 -21.38
C ALA A 411 -18.67 9.06 -20.61
N ASP A 412 -19.38 7.96 -20.38
CA ASP A 412 -18.79 6.80 -19.72
C ASP A 412 -17.60 6.26 -20.53
N ALA A 413 -16.57 5.82 -19.84
CA ALA A 413 -15.49 5.08 -20.45
C ALA A 413 -15.95 3.65 -20.80
N PRO A 414 -15.37 3.02 -21.85
CA PRO A 414 -15.57 1.59 -22.07
C PRO A 414 -15.20 0.81 -20.81
N GLN A 415 -15.89 -0.33 -20.58
CA GLN A 415 -15.51 -1.19 -19.45
C GLN A 415 -14.05 -1.66 -19.60
N THR A 416 -13.33 -1.76 -18.49
CA THR A 416 -11.97 -2.30 -18.46
C THR A 416 -11.95 -3.71 -19.06
N GLU A 417 -11.02 -3.98 -19.96
CA GLU A 417 -10.88 -5.30 -20.61
C GLU A 417 -10.43 -6.35 -19.60
N ILE A 418 -11.15 -7.46 -19.56
CA ILE A 418 -10.72 -8.65 -18.81
C ILE A 418 -9.81 -9.47 -19.73
N THR A 419 -8.50 -9.47 -19.44
CA THR A 419 -7.54 -10.22 -20.24
C THR A 419 -7.65 -11.74 -20.00
N PRO A 420 -7.24 -12.59 -20.94
CA PRO A 420 -7.17 -14.03 -20.70
C PRO A 420 -6.28 -14.42 -19.50
N GLN A 421 -5.25 -13.63 -19.23
CA GLN A 421 -4.38 -13.80 -18.07
C GLN A 421 -5.12 -13.49 -16.77
N ASN A 422 -5.94 -12.43 -16.75
CA ASN A 422 -6.78 -12.09 -15.61
C ASN A 422 -7.81 -13.22 -15.33
N GLU A 423 -8.46 -13.76 -16.37
CA GLU A 423 -9.38 -14.90 -16.24
C GLU A 423 -8.67 -16.16 -15.68
N LEU A 424 -7.48 -16.45 -16.16
CA LEU A 424 -6.69 -17.60 -15.69
C LEU A 424 -6.29 -17.43 -14.21
N ARG A 425 -5.85 -16.22 -13.81
CA ARG A 425 -5.55 -15.91 -12.41
C ARG A 425 -6.79 -16.12 -11.54
N ARG A 426 -7.93 -15.56 -11.92
CA ARG A 426 -9.21 -15.71 -11.19
C ARG A 426 -9.65 -17.17 -11.09
N THR A 427 -9.41 -17.98 -12.14
CA THR A 427 -9.67 -19.41 -12.12
C THR A 427 -8.81 -20.14 -11.08
N LEU A 428 -7.51 -19.80 -10.99
CA LEU A 428 -6.62 -20.36 -9.96
C LEU A 428 -7.07 -19.95 -8.54
N GLU A 429 -7.53 -18.71 -8.35
CA GLU A 429 -7.98 -18.19 -7.06
C GLU A 429 -9.19 -18.93 -6.47
N ILE A 430 -9.99 -19.61 -7.31
CA ILE A 430 -11.09 -20.48 -6.86
C ILE A 430 -10.57 -21.64 -6.00
N TYR A 431 -9.38 -22.15 -6.34
CA TYR A 431 -8.74 -23.29 -5.68
C TYR A 431 -7.86 -22.94 -4.48
N GLN A 432 -7.76 -21.64 -4.11
CA GLN A 432 -7.03 -21.17 -2.93
C GLN A 432 -7.83 -21.44 -1.65
N LYS A 433 -7.97 -22.70 -1.30
CA LYS A 433 -8.65 -23.22 -0.11
C LYS A 433 -8.17 -24.65 0.17
N ALA A 434 -8.31 -25.11 1.41
CA ALA A 434 -8.00 -26.49 1.75
C ALA A 434 -8.86 -27.48 0.93
N ASP A 435 -8.35 -28.67 0.74
CA ASP A 435 -9.02 -29.79 0.08
C ASP A 435 -9.48 -29.52 -1.38
N SER A 436 -8.81 -28.60 -2.07
CA SER A 436 -9.03 -28.33 -3.50
C SER A 436 -8.03 -29.07 -4.39
N GLN A 437 -7.93 -30.39 -4.24
CA GLN A 437 -6.96 -31.24 -4.95
C GLN A 437 -7.12 -31.17 -6.48
N GLU A 438 -8.33 -30.94 -6.98
CA GLU A 438 -8.62 -30.74 -8.40
C GLU A 438 -7.89 -29.54 -9.03
N GLY A 439 -7.50 -28.56 -8.23
CA GLY A 439 -6.70 -27.41 -8.66
C GLY A 439 -5.20 -27.71 -8.85
N VAL A 440 -4.68 -28.79 -8.23
CA VAL A 440 -3.24 -29.11 -8.24
C VAL A 440 -2.66 -29.31 -9.65
N PRO A 441 -3.29 -30.06 -10.56
CA PRO A 441 -2.75 -30.23 -11.92
C PRO A 441 -2.72 -28.92 -12.72
N LEU A 442 -3.69 -28.02 -12.53
CA LEU A 442 -3.70 -26.70 -13.14
C LEU A 442 -2.56 -25.85 -12.56
N ALA A 443 -2.44 -25.79 -11.26
CA ALA A 443 -1.42 -25.01 -10.56
C ALA A 443 0.00 -25.44 -10.98
N LEU A 444 0.30 -26.73 -11.01
CA LEU A 444 1.60 -27.24 -11.44
C LEU A 444 1.97 -26.78 -12.87
N ARG A 445 1.01 -26.77 -13.80
CA ARG A 445 1.24 -26.28 -15.17
C ARG A 445 1.48 -24.78 -15.24
N GLN A 446 1.04 -24.02 -14.25
CA GLN A 446 1.17 -22.55 -14.23
C GLN A 446 2.34 -22.05 -13.37
N LEU A 447 3.10 -22.93 -12.71
CA LEU A 447 4.31 -22.52 -11.97
C LEU A 447 5.42 -21.96 -12.86
N ASN A 448 5.42 -22.26 -14.15
CA ASN A 448 6.35 -21.69 -15.14
C ASN A 448 5.72 -20.61 -16.03
N ASN A 449 4.55 -20.09 -15.65
CA ASN A 449 3.91 -19.02 -16.41
C ASN A 449 4.78 -17.75 -16.35
N PRO A 450 5.01 -17.05 -17.49
CA PRO A 450 5.78 -15.82 -17.51
C PRO A 450 5.09 -14.66 -16.76
N ASP A 451 3.77 -14.69 -16.64
CA ASP A 451 3.02 -13.73 -15.84
C ASP A 451 3.19 -14.04 -14.34
N ARG A 452 3.77 -13.08 -13.64
CA ARG A 452 4.09 -13.22 -12.22
C ARG A 452 2.86 -13.43 -11.34
N HIS A 453 1.74 -12.79 -11.64
CA HIS A 453 0.52 -12.91 -10.84
C HIS A 453 -0.14 -14.28 -11.03
N ILE A 454 -0.07 -14.85 -12.24
CA ILE A 454 -0.50 -16.24 -12.51
C ILE A 454 0.41 -17.22 -11.77
N GLN A 455 1.74 -17.05 -11.88
CA GLN A 455 2.72 -17.90 -11.19
C GLN A 455 2.51 -17.85 -9.67
N TYR A 456 2.28 -16.66 -9.11
CA TYR A 456 1.97 -16.44 -7.70
C TYR A 456 0.66 -17.14 -7.28
N ALA A 457 -0.43 -16.94 -8.03
CA ALA A 457 -1.71 -17.58 -7.75
C ALA A 457 -1.64 -19.11 -7.81
N ALA A 458 -0.90 -19.65 -8.78
CA ALA A 458 -0.65 -21.09 -8.91
C ALA A 458 0.10 -21.67 -7.71
N ARG A 459 1.15 -20.98 -7.25
CA ARG A 459 1.88 -21.39 -6.05
C ARG A 459 0.97 -21.39 -4.82
N LEU A 460 0.13 -20.37 -4.64
CA LEU A 460 -0.81 -20.33 -3.52
C LEU A 460 -1.82 -21.49 -3.52
N VAL A 461 -2.29 -21.94 -4.68
CA VAL A 461 -3.13 -23.15 -4.76
C VAL A 461 -2.40 -24.32 -4.11
N LEU A 462 -1.11 -24.52 -4.42
CA LEU A 462 -0.31 -25.60 -3.84
C LEU A 462 -0.05 -25.39 -2.34
N GLU A 463 0.20 -24.16 -1.89
CA GLU A 463 0.43 -23.84 -0.48
C GLU A 463 -0.80 -24.14 0.41
N HIS A 464 -1.99 -24.22 -0.16
CA HIS A 464 -3.22 -24.65 0.52
C HIS A 464 -3.39 -26.17 0.57
N GLN A 465 -2.57 -26.93 -0.14
CA GLN A 465 -2.69 -28.38 -0.23
C GLN A 465 -1.60 -29.10 0.56
N LYS A 466 -1.84 -30.37 0.86
CA LYS A 466 -0.84 -31.22 1.52
C LYS A 466 0.35 -31.46 0.58
N PRO A 467 1.60 -31.34 1.07
CA PRO A 467 2.81 -31.54 0.25
C PRO A 467 2.84 -32.83 -0.56
N GLU A 468 2.31 -33.93 -0.03
CA GLU A 468 2.32 -35.24 -0.65
C GLU A 468 1.60 -35.28 -2.00
N LEU A 469 0.65 -34.36 -2.22
CA LEU A 469 -0.14 -34.30 -3.44
C LEU A 469 0.65 -33.82 -4.67
N TYR A 470 1.78 -33.12 -4.47
CA TYR A 470 2.54 -32.54 -5.58
C TYR A 470 4.07 -32.61 -5.42
N LYS A 471 4.58 -33.09 -4.28
CA LYS A 471 6.02 -33.18 -3.99
C LYS A 471 6.77 -33.99 -5.07
N LYS A 472 6.21 -35.11 -5.48
CA LYS A 472 6.85 -35.98 -6.48
C LYS A 472 7.03 -35.29 -7.83
N GLU A 473 6.01 -34.58 -8.29
CA GLU A 473 5.99 -33.82 -9.53
C GLU A 473 7.02 -32.69 -9.51
N VAL A 474 7.11 -31.95 -8.39
CA VAL A 474 8.08 -30.88 -8.19
C VAL A 474 9.52 -31.42 -8.20
N LEU A 475 9.81 -32.44 -7.40
CA LEU A 475 11.16 -32.98 -7.27
C LEU A 475 11.67 -33.66 -8.56
N ASN A 476 10.79 -34.23 -9.36
CA ASN A 476 11.15 -34.92 -10.62
C ASN A 476 11.05 -34.00 -11.86
N SER A 477 10.61 -32.75 -11.71
CA SER A 477 10.49 -31.82 -12.85
C SER A 477 11.86 -31.56 -13.50
N ALA A 478 11.88 -31.45 -14.82
CA ALA A 478 13.04 -30.92 -15.56
C ALA A 478 13.00 -29.38 -15.70
N ASN A 479 11.85 -28.76 -15.41
CA ASN A 479 11.66 -27.32 -15.54
C ASN A 479 12.13 -26.58 -14.27
N SER A 480 13.00 -25.57 -14.44
CA SER A 480 13.59 -24.82 -13.33
C SER A 480 12.56 -24.03 -12.53
N ASP A 481 11.57 -23.40 -13.18
CA ASP A 481 10.54 -22.62 -12.48
C ASP A 481 9.64 -23.53 -11.64
N ILE A 482 9.27 -24.71 -12.15
CA ILE A 482 8.50 -25.71 -11.39
C ILE A 482 9.28 -26.16 -10.16
N LYS A 483 10.60 -26.42 -10.31
CA LYS A 483 11.45 -26.76 -9.16
C LYS A 483 11.50 -25.63 -8.14
N ILE A 484 11.74 -24.39 -8.57
CA ILE A 484 11.89 -23.22 -7.70
C ILE A 484 10.57 -22.92 -7.00
N GLN A 485 9.51 -22.62 -7.75
CA GLN A 485 8.22 -22.21 -7.20
C GLN A 485 7.54 -23.35 -6.43
N GLY A 486 7.65 -24.59 -6.94
CA GLY A 486 7.13 -25.77 -6.27
C GLY A 486 7.85 -26.08 -4.95
N THR A 487 9.19 -25.91 -4.90
CA THR A 487 9.96 -26.06 -3.65
C THR A 487 9.56 -24.99 -2.63
N LEU A 488 9.34 -23.74 -3.08
CA LEU A 488 8.86 -22.68 -2.21
C LEU A 488 7.47 -23.01 -1.65
N ALA A 489 6.57 -23.53 -2.49
CA ALA A 489 5.26 -23.99 -2.03
C ALA A 489 5.38 -25.13 -1.00
N LEU A 490 6.21 -26.14 -1.27
CA LEU A 490 6.43 -27.27 -0.36
C LEU A 490 6.89 -26.82 1.02
N VAL A 491 7.92 -25.98 1.09
CA VAL A 491 8.45 -25.52 2.38
C VAL A 491 7.48 -24.60 3.12
N ARG A 492 6.67 -23.82 2.41
CA ARG A 492 5.67 -22.94 3.00
C ARG A 492 4.43 -23.69 3.47
N SER A 493 4.07 -24.81 2.84
CA SER A 493 2.99 -25.70 3.29
C SER A 493 3.40 -26.70 4.35
N GLY A 494 4.66 -26.66 4.83
CA GLY A 494 5.10 -27.41 6.01
C GLY A 494 5.96 -28.66 5.70
N GLU A 495 6.49 -28.82 4.48
CA GLU A 495 7.48 -29.85 4.20
C GLU A 495 8.75 -29.62 5.02
N THR A 496 9.23 -30.64 5.71
CA THR A 496 10.35 -30.58 6.66
C THR A 496 11.64 -31.20 6.15
N ASP A 497 11.61 -31.97 5.06
CA ASP A 497 12.82 -32.54 4.46
C ASP A 497 13.62 -31.49 3.66
N GLY A 498 14.21 -30.54 4.38
CA GLY A 498 15.02 -29.48 3.81
C GLY A 498 16.20 -29.99 2.97
N ASN A 499 16.75 -31.17 3.30
CA ASN A 499 17.84 -31.75 2.55
C ASN A 499 17.40 -32.14 1.14
N ALA A 500 16.27 -32.83 1.00
CA ALA A 500 15.73 -33.20 -0.32
C ALA A 500 15.37 -31.94 -1.13
N LEU A 501 14.77 -30.93 -0.49
CA LEU A 501 14.42 -29.67 -1.14
C LEU A 501 15.65 -28.91 -1.65
N LEU A 502 16.71 -28.78 -0.84
CA LEU A 502 17.95 -28.11 -1.23
C LEU A 502 18.69 -28.89 -2.32
N GLN A 503 18.72 -30.25 -2.26
CA GLN A 503 19.28 -31.06 -3.32
C GLN A 503 18.55 -30.90 -4.66
N ASN A 504 17.21 -30.78 -4.62
CA ASN A 504 16.41 -30.47 -5.80
C ASN A 504 16.84 -29.15 -6.43
N LEU A 505 16.99 -28.07 -5.62
CA LEU A 505 17.44 -26.77 -6.10
C LEU A 505 18.87 -26.81 -6.65
N LEU A 506 19.79 -27.56 -6.04
CA LEU A 506 21.16 -27.74 -6.53
C LEU A 506 21.24 -28.45 -7.88
N SER A 507 20.21 -29.19 -8.27
CA SER A 507 20.14 -29.85 -9.58
C SER A 507 19.87 -28.89 -10.76
N ILE A 508 19.55 -27.62 -10.48
CA ILE A 508 19.26 -26.61 -11.49
C ILE A 508 20.57 -26.06 -12.07
N GLN A 509 20.65 -26.00 -13.40
CA GLN A 509 21.79 -25.40 -14.09
C GLN A 509 21.70 -23.87 -14.05
N ARG A 510 22.34 -23.20 -13.06
CA ARG A 510 22.21 -21.76 -12.79
C ARG A 510 22.65 -20.84 -13.95
N ASN A 511 23.56 -21.30 -14.83
CA ASN A 511 24.02 -20.52 -15.99
C ASN A 511 22.96 -20.39 -17.09
N THR A 512 21.90 -21.20 -17.04
CA THR A 512 20.76 -21.09 -17.95
C THR A 512 19.64 -20.20 -17.44
N LEU A 513 19.72 -19.76 -16.17
CA LEU A 513 18.69 -18.97 -15.52
C LEU A 513 18.75 -17.49 -15.90
N SER A 514 17.59 -16.90 -16.14
CA SER A 514 17.41 -15.46 -16.18
C SER A 514 17.72 -14.82 -14.80
N GLU A 515 17.90 -13.51 -14.76
CA GLU A 515 18.11 -12.76 -13.51
C GLU A 515 16.94 -12.97 -12.53
N LYS A 516 15.71 -12.87 -13.00
CA LYS A 516 14.51 -13.17 -12.19
C LYS A 516 14.57 -14.57 -11.58
N GLN A 517 14.84 -15.58 -12.38
CA GLN A 517 14.91 -16.96 -11.89
C GLN A 517 16.05 -17.17 -10.88
N LYS A 518 17.17 -16.44 -11.01
CA LYS A 518 18.24 -16.45 -10.00
C LYS A 518 17.77 -15.84 -8.67
N ILE A 519 17.05 -14.72 -8.71
CA ILE A 519 16.45 -14.12 -7.51
C ILE A 519 15.48 -15.10 -6.86
N ASP A 520 14.58 -15.69 -7.63
CA ASP A 520 13.59 -16.66 -7.15
C ASP A 520 14.28 -17.90 -6.53
N LEU A 521 15.34 -18.42 -7.16
CA LEU A 521 16.13 -19.55 -6.65
C LEU A 521 16.79 -19.21 -5.30
N LEU A 522 17.50 -18.09 -5.24
CA LEU A 522 18.19 -17.66 -4.01
C LEU A 522 17.20 -17.40 -2.87
N ARG A 523 16.06 -16.79 -3.18
CA ARG A 523 14.98 -16.59 -2.20
C ARG A 523 14.39 -17.92 -1.72
N THR A 524 14.16 -18.86 -2.62
CA THR A 524 13.65 -20.20 -2.26
C THR A 524 14.65 -20.96 -1.38
N MET A 525 15.96 -20.88 -1.66
CA MET A 525 17.00 -21.45 -0.80
C MET A 525 16.99 -20.78 0.59
N GLU A 526 16.89 -19.47 0.66
CA GLU A 526 16.80 -18.74 1.92
C GLU A 526 15.62 -19.20 2.78
N VAL A 527 14.41 -19.23 2.21
CA VAL A 527 13.19 -19.65 2.93
C VAL A 527 13.29 -21.13 3.34
N THR A 528 13.85 -21.99 2.49
CA THR A 528 14.06 -23.39 2.82
C THR A 528 15.00 -23.55 4.02
N ILE A 529 16.15 -22.90 4.00
CA ILE A 529 17.12 -22.94 5.12
C ILE A 529 16.52 -22.32 6.39
N PHE A 530 15.79 -21.23 6.27
CA PHE A 530 15.14 -20.58 7.42
C PHE A 530 14.14 -21.52 8.11
N ARG A 531 13.30 -22.21 7.34
CA ARG A 531 12.20 -23.05 7.86
C ARG A 531 12.62 -24.44 8.27
N THR A 532 13.65 -25.02 7.63
CA THR A 532 14.07 -26.41 7.88
C THR A 532 15.41 -26.53 8.62
N GLY A 533 16.11 -25.40 8.84
CA GLY A 533 17.37 -25.35 9.54
C GLY A 533 18.60 -25.30 8.61
N LYS A 534 19.74 -24.91 9.20
CA LYS A 534 21.01 -24.77 8.48
C LYS A 534 21.54 -26.14 8.04
N PRO A 535 21.83 -26.34 6.73
CA PRO A 535 22.41 -27.59 6.25
C PRO A 535 23.82 -27.77 6.79
N THR A 536 24.23 -29.03 6.95
CA THR A 536 25.55 -29.42 7.49
C THR A 536 26.28 -30.37 6.55
N GLY A 537 27.54 -30.69 6.84
CA GLY A 537 28.34 -31.69 6.15
C GLY A 537 28.45 -31.48 4.64
N LYS A 538 28.21 -32.53 3.88
CA LYS A 538 28.33 -32.51 2.41
C LYS A 538 27.39 -31.50 1.76
N LEU A 539 26.12 -31.48 2.15
CA LEU A 539 25.11 -30.58 1.57
C LEU A 539 25.48 -29.10 1.72
N ARG A 540 25.98 -28.70 2.90
CA ARG A 540 26.51 -27.34 3.12
C ARG A 540 27.63 -27.00 2.13
N ASN A 541 28.59 -27.93 1.96
CA ASN A 541 29.70 -27.71 1.04
C ASN A 541 29.27 -27.68 -0.44
N ASP A 542 28.31 -28.51 -0.82
CA ASP A 542 27.72 -28.51 -2.17
C ASP A 542 27.02 -27.14 -2.45
N LEU A 543 26.26 -26.59 -1.47
CA LEU A 543 25.66 -25.27 -1.60
C LEU A 543 26.71 -24.16 -1.74
N ILE A 544 27.76 -24.17 -0.94
CA ILE A 544 28.86 -23.21 -1.05
C ILE A 544 29.51 -23.29 -2.44
N THR A 545 29.80 -24.50 -2.91
CA THR A 545 30.40 -24.74 -4.24
C THR A 545 29.49 -24.24 -5.36
N TYR A 546 28.18 -24.44 -5.21
CA TYR A 546 27.17 -24.02 -6.19
C TYR A 546 27.05 -22.49 -6.24
N LEU A 547 27.03 -21.78 -5.09
CA LEU A 547 26.75 -20.33 -5.00
C LEU A 547 28.00 -19.45 -5.20
N SER A 548 29.19 -19.89 -4.73
CA SER A 548 30.40 -19.07 -4.67
C SER A 548 30.90 -18.53 -6.01
N PRO A 549 30.77 -19.22 -7.16
CA PRO A 549 31.21 -18.71 -8.45
C PRO A 549 30.41 -17.48 -8.94
N ASP A 550 29.16 -17.32 -8.50
CA ASP A 550 28.30 -16.22 -8.90
C ASP A 550 28.48 -14.98 -7.98
N TYR A 551 29.30 -15.06 -6.92
CA TYR A 551 29.49 -13.95 -5.99
C TYR A 551 30.89 -13.32 -6.09
N PRO A 552 31.02 -12.01 -6.33
CA PRO A 552 29.94 -11.02 -6.55
C PRO A 552 29.31 -11.12 -7.96
N ALA A 553 28.00 -10.87 -8.04
CA ALA A 553 27.22 -10.92 -9.27
C ALA A 553 27.26 -9.61 -10.07
N ASN A 554 27.79 -8.53 -9.49
CA ASN A 554 27.70 -7.15 -10.00
C ASN A 554 26.24 -6.69 -10.24
N HIS A 555 25.32 -7.22 -9.43
CA HIS A 555 23.92 -6.86 -9.38
C HIS A 555 23.48 -6.75 -7.91
N ASN A 556 23.03 -5.60 -7.47
CA ASN A 556 22.82 -5.30 -6.05
C ASN A 556 21.91 -6.31 -5.34
N GLU A 557 20.82 -6.71 -5.94
CA GLU A 557 19.88 -7.65 -5.32
C GLU A 557 20.41 -9.09 -5.25
N LEU A 558 21.06 -9.55 -6.31
CA LEU A 558 21.74 -10.85 -6.29
C LEU A 558 22.87 -10.86 -5.27
N ASP A 559 23.65 -9.77 -5.19
CA ASP A 559 24.73 -9.64 -4.22
C ASP A 559 24.23 -9.60 -2.77
N ARG A 560 23.07 -9.00 -2.51
CA ARG A 560 22.39 -9.09 -1.19
C ARG A 560 22.03 -10.52 -0.83
N SER A 561 21.40 -11.25 -1.75
CA SER A 561 20.97 -12.62 -1.51
C SER A 561 22.14 -13.59 -1.39
N LEU A 562 23.13 -13.48 -2.29
CA LEU A 562 24.34 -14.32 -2.27
C LEU A 562 25.20 -14.08 -1.03
N SER A 563 25.46 -12.81 -0.67
CA SER A 563 26.22 -12.48 0.55
C SER A 563 25.54 -13.05 1.79
N LYS A 564 24.22 -12.89 1.92
CA LYS A 564 23.45 -13.41 3.04
C LYS A 564 23.55 -14.93 3.17
N LEU A 565 23.32 -15.66 2.07
CA LEU A 565 23.42 -17.11 2.03
C LEU A 565 24.84 -17.60 2.33
N LEU A 566 25.86 -17.05 1.66
CA LEU A 566 27.26 -17.47 1.82
C LEU A 566 27.81 -17.16 3.22
N ILE A 567 27.47 -16.02 3.82
CA ILE A 567 27.82 -15.71 5.22
C ILE A 567 27.11 -16.68 6.17
N HIS A 568 25.81 -16.92 5.98
CA HIS A 568 25.07 -17.88 6.80
C HIS A 568 25.64 -19.30 6.71
N LEU A 569 26.06 -19.73 5.52
CA LEU A 569 26.72 -21.01 5.29
C LEU A 569 28.20 -21.03 5.72
N GLU A 570 28.76 -19.93 6.20
CA GLU A 570 30.18 -19.79 6.59
C GLU A 570 31.15 -20.16 5.45
N ALA A 571 30.86 -19.68 4.25
CA ALA A 571 31.73 -19.92 3.09
C ALA A 571 33.10 -19.26 3.30
N PRO A 572 34.25 -19.94 2.98
CA PRO A 572 35.59 -19.49 3.36
C PRO A 572 35.96 -18.07 2.89
N ASP A 573 35.54 -17.68 1.68
CA ASP A 573 35.86 -16.38 1.09
C ASP A 573 34.76 -15.32 1.25
N ALA A 574 33.64 -15.65 1.90
CA ALA A 574 32.47 -14.80 1.93
C ALA A 574 32.76 -13.44 2.58
N ILE A 575 33.44 -13.42 3.74
CA ILE A 575 33.78 -12.19 4.45
C ILE A 575 34.65 -11.28 3.57
N ARG A 576 35.73 -11.83 2.98
CA ARG A 576 36.63 -11.07 2.14
C ARG A 576 35.91 -10.47 0.93
N LYS A 577 35.19 -11.29 0.17
CA LYS A 577 34.44 -10.87 -1.02
C LYS A 577 33.38 -9.79 -0.66
N THR A 578 32.70 -9.94 0.48
CA THR A 578 31.68 -8.97 0.92
C THR A 578 32.32 -7.64 1.34
N LEU A 579 33.46 -7.65 2.05
CA LEU A 579 34.23 -6.44 2.38
C LEU A 579 34.74 -5.72 1.12
N ASP A 580 35.29 -6.47 0.16
CA ASP A 580 35.77 -5.92 -1.11
C ASP A 580 34.63 -5.30 -1.90
N LEU A 581 33.48 -5.96 -1.96
CA LEU A 581 32.27 -5.45 -2.62
C LEU A 581 31.77 -4.18 -1.93
N MET A 582 31.68 -4.19 -0.60
CA MET A 582 31.21 -3.05 0.20
C MET A 582 32.00 -1.76 -0.06
N THR A 583 33.29 -1.85 -0.42
CA THR A 583 34.13 -0.69 -0.74
C THR A 583 34.04 -0.22 -2.20
N LYS A 584 33.52 -1.05 -3.10
CA LYS A 584 33.50 -0.80 -4.55
C LYS A 584 32.11 -0.54 -5.12
N VAL A 585 31.08 -0.94 -4.38
CA VAL A 585 29.72 -0.84 -4.88
C VAL A 585 29.28 0.59 -5.02
N THR A 586 28.70 0.90 -6.17
CA THR A 586 28.00 2.16 -6.42
C THR A 586 26.51 2.00 -6.11
N GLU A 587 25.94 3.03 -5.49
CA GLU A 587 24.50 3.03 -5.24
C GLU A 587 23.73 3.14 -6.57
N ASN A 588 22.82 2.22 -6.80
CA ASN A 588 21.79 2.44 -7.79
C ASN A 588 20.82 3.52 -7.28
N LYS A 589 20.29 4.33 -8.18
CA LYS A 589 19.17 5.24 -7.85
C LYS A 589 18.11 4.45 -7.11
N ILE A 590 17.52 5.07 -6.08
CA ILE A 590 16.55 4.48 -5.13
C ILE A 590 15.67 3.40 -5.77
N GLU A 591 15.82 2.17 -5.29
CA GLU A 591 14.94 1.06 -5.68
C GLU A 591 13.50 1.41 -5.27
N GLY A 592 12.58 1.43 -6.22
CA GLY A 592 11.17 1.69 -5.93
C GLY A 592 10.61 2.98 -6.52
N GLY A 593 11.36 3.65 -7.40
CA GLY A 593 10.88 4.79 -8.16
C GLY A 593 11.44 6.13 -7.72
N THR A 594 11.35 7.07 -8.61
CA THR A 594 11.67 8.49 -8.38
C THR A 594 10.90 8.99 -7.17
N MET A 595 11.60 9.63 -6.25
CA MET A 595 10.95 10.51 -5.30
C MET A 595 10.10 11.50 -6.11
N ALA A 596 8.80 11.47 -5.87
CA ALA A 596 7.83 12.19 -6.68
C ALA A 596 8.05 13.70 -6.64
N THR A 597 8.71 14.17 -5.61
CA THR A 597 8.79 15.57 -5.25
C THR A 597 10.22 15.91 -4.87
N SER A 598 10.72 17.07 -5.34
CA SER A 598 12.00 17.60 -4.87
C SER A 598 11.92 17.94 -3.38
N SER A 599 13.03 17.87 -2.66
CA SER A 599 13.08 18.29 -1.24
C SER A 599 12.54 19.72 -1.04
N ALA A 600 12.75 20.60 -2.00
CA ALA A 600 12.25 21.99 -1.95
C ALA A 600 10.71 22.03 -2.02
N ASP A 601 10.09 21.24 -2.89
CA ASP A 601 8.65 21.18 -3.03
C ASP A 601 7.98 20.53 -1.82
N LEU A 602 8.58 19.47 -1.25
CA LEU A 602 8.13 18.87 0.00
C LEU A 602 8.13 19.87 1.18
N ILE A 603 9.19 20.67 1.28
CA ILE A 603 9.31 21.71 2.32
C ILE A 603 8.25 22.81 2.13
N LEU A 604 7.98 23.21 0.89
CA LEU A 604 6.95 24.21 0.59
C LEU A 604 5.55 23.72 0.96
N ARG A 605 5.24 22.45 0.69
CA ARG A 605 3.92 21.86 0.95
C ARG A 605 3.68 21.59 2.43
N ASN A 606 4.68 21.14 3.14
CA ASN A 606 4.63 20.89 4.58
C ASN A 606 5.99 21.22 5.21
N PRO A 607 6.19 22.44 5.72
CA PRO A 607 7.50 22.88 6.23
C PRO A 607 8.07 21.99 7.32
N GLN A 608 7.22 21.46 8.23
CA GLN A 608 7.68 20.63 9.33
C GLN A 608 8.07 19.23 8.83
N TYR A 609 7.13 18.50 8.23
CA TYR A 609 7.35 17.12 7.79
C TYR A 609 8.31 17.06 6.60
N GLY A 610 8.19 18.00 5.65
CA GLY A 610 9.09 18.10 4.51
C GLY A 610 10.54 18.37 4.90
N LEU A 611 10.80 19.22 5.93
CA LEU A 611 12.15 19.42 6.47
C LEU A 611 12.71 18.18 7.15
N ASP A 612 11.87 17.44 7.88
CA ASP A 612 12.29 16.20 8.53
C ASP A 612 12.68 15.14 7.50
N ILE A 613 11.86 14.96 6.46
CA ILE A 613 12.17 14.08 5.33
C ILE A 613 13.40 14.54 4.57
N ALA A 614 13.53 15.83 4.26
CA ALA A 614 14.69 16.38 3.56
C ALA A 614 16.00 16.16 4.35
N LYS A 615 15.99 16.41 5.66
CA LYS A 615 17.13 16.14 6.54
C LYS A 615 17.46 14.64 6.63
N MET A 616 16.44 13.79 6.68
CA MET A 616 16.62 12.34 6.68
C MET A 616 17.31 11.88 5.39
N LEU A 617 16.91 12.46 4.24
CA LEU A 617 17.41 12.07 2.92
C LEU A 617 18.69 12.77 2.48
N GLU A 618 19.12 13.85 3.15
CA GLU A 618 20.28 14.67 2.73
C GLU A 618 21.60 13.89 2.69
N LYS A 619 21.82 13.02 3.66
CA LYS A 619 23.05 12.24 3.82
C LYS A 619 22.75 10.80 4.24
N VAL A 620 21.82 10.17 3.52
CA VAL A 620 21.44 8.77 3.78
C VAL A 620 22.66 7.87 3.61
N PRO A 621 22.90 6.92 4.52
CA PRO A 621 23.91 5.88 4.32
C PRO A 621 23.67 5.14 3.01
N PRO A 622 24.73 4.78 2.26
CA PRO A 622 24.56 3.99 1.05
C PRO A 622 23.85 2.67 1.33
N MET A 623 22.71 2.44 0.69
CA MET A 623 21.82 1.31 1.00
C MET A 623 22.51 -0.04 0.80
N GLN A 624 23.23 -0.22 -0.31
CA GLN A 624 23.92 -1.46 -0.60
C GLN A 624 25.07 -1.73 0.38
N GLN A 625 25.89 -0.69 0.66
CA GLN A 625 26.98 -0.82 1.63
C GLN A 625 26.43 -1.14 3.03
N THR A 626 25.37 -0.47 3.44
CA THR A 626 24.71 -0.69 4.73
C THR A 626 24.16 -2.11 4.83
N TYR A 627 23.49 -2.60 3.78
CA TYR A 627 23.01 -3.97 3.74
C TYR A 627 24.16 -4.98 3.92
N LEU A 628 25.24 -4.81 3.18
CA LEU A 628 26.42 -5.67 3.28
C LEU A 628 27.09 -5.59 4.67
N ALA A 629 27.09 -4.41 5.30
CA ALA A 629 27.57 -4.25 6.67
C ALA A 629 26.70 -5.04 7.67
N VAL A 630 25.37 -5.02 7.50
CA VAL A 630 24.43 -5.82 8.30
C VAL A 630 24.67 -7.32 8.08
N VAL A 631 24.86 -7.74 6.82
CA VAL A 631 25.20 -9.13 6.50
C VAL A 631 26.47 -9.56 7.24
N LEU A 632 27.53 -8.76 7.17
CA LEU A 632 28.82 -9.04 7.82
C LEU A 632 28.71 -9.09 9.34
N SER A 633 27.80 -8.34 9.97
CA SER A 633 27.58 -8.39 11.41
C SER A 633 27.14 -9.78 11.90
N GLN A 634 26.59 -10.62 11.01
CA GLN A 634 26.16 -11.98 11.31
C GLN A 634 27.28 -13.02 11.21
N ALA A 635 28.42 -12.65 10.63
CA ALA A 635 29.58 -13.55 10.56
C ALA A 635 30.26 -13.64 11.92
N LYS A 636 30.16 -14.79 12.58
CA LYS A 636 30.76 -15.01 13.91
C LYS A 636 32.23 -15.40 13.83
N ASP A 637 32.58 -16.24 12.88
CA ASP A 637 33.87 -16.87 12.74
C ASP A 637 34.55 -16.51 11.40
N ASN A 638 35.77 -16.97 11.20
CA ASN A 638 36.56 -16.82 9.97
C ASN A 638 37.02 -15.37 9.64
N TRP A 639 37.06 -14.49 10.62
CA TRP A 639 37.60 -13.14 10.49
C TRP A 639 39.12 -13.12 10.72
N THR A 640 39.86 -12.44 9.81
CA THR A 640 41.24 -12.00 10.12
C THR A 640 41.21 -10.63 10.80
N ASP A 641 42.28 -10.28 11.51
CA ASP A 641 42.42 -8.96 12.15
C ASP A 641 42.39 -7.81 11.11
N ALA A 642 42.93 -8.03 9.92
CA ALA A 642 42.90 -7.05 8.84
C ALA A 642 41.44 -6.81 8.37
N GLN A 643 40.65 -7.87 8.20
CA GLN A 643 39.24 -7.77 7.82
C GLN A 643 38.42 -7.07 8.92
N ARG A 644 38.65 -7.38 10.19
CA ARG A 644 37.99 -6.67 11.31
C ARG A 644 38.30 -5.19 11.30
N LYS A 645 39.59 -4.82 11.11
CA LYS A 645 40.00 -3.41 10.99
C LYS A 645 39.31 -2.71 9.81
N GLN A 646 39.21 -3.37 8.65
CA GLN A 646 38.54 -2.81 7.48
C GLN A 646 37.05 -2.59 7.75
N TYR A 647 36.39 -3.56 8.37
CA TYR A 647 34.97 -3.49 8.73
C TYR A 647 34.67 -2.33 9.70
N PHE A 648 35.41 -2.26 10.82
CA PHE A 648 35.20 -1.19 11.79
C PHE A 648 35.62 0.20 11.27
N LYS A 649 36.59 0.28 10.35
CA LYS A 649 36.95 1.54 9.69
C LYS A 649 35.76 2.06 8.85
N TRP A 650 34.99 1.17 8.21
CA TRP A 650 33.82 1.61 7.49
C TRP A 650 32.79 2.26 8.44
N PHE A 651 32.50 1.67 9.61
CA PHE A 651 31.60 2.26 10.61
C PHE A 651 32.11 3.61 11.13
N ALA A 652 33.38 3.71 11.43
CA ALA A 652 33.99 4.98 11.87
C ALA A 652 33.81 6.09 10.83
N ASN A 653 33.99 5.76 9.55
CA ASN A 653 33.78 6.70 8.46
C ASN A 653 32.30 7.01 8.26
N ALA A 654 31.44 6.01 8.32
CA ALA A 654 29.99 6.14 8.16
C ALA A 654 29.38 7.03 9.24
N PHE A 655 29.84 6.91 10.50
CA PHE A 655 29.38 7.71 11.62
C PHE A 655 29.62 9.22 11.41
N THR A 656 30.68 9.60 10.74
CA THR A 656 31.01 11.01 10.45
C THR A 656 30.45 11.51 9.13
N ALA A 657 30.28 10.63 8.14
CA ALA A 657 29.89 10.99 6.77
C ALA A 657 28.38 11.06 6.57
N TYR A 658 27.61 10.24 7.31
CA TYR A 658 26.18 10.07 7.09
C TYR A 658 25.35 10.62 8.25
N LYS A 659 24.14 11.06 7.91
CA LYS A 659 23.12 11.51 8.85
C LYS A 659 21.78 10.91 8.41
N GLY A 660 20.97 10.50 9.33
CA GLY A 660 19.67 9.88 9.01
C GLY A 660 18.64 10.12 10.11
N GLY A 661 18.69 11.31 10.72
CA GLY A 661 17.84 11.62 11.85
C GLY A 661 18.13 10.77 13.08
N ASN A 662 17.21 10.72 14.02
CA ASN A 662 17.40 10.04 15.31
C ASN A 662 17.56 8.50 15.17
N SER A 663 17.00 7.89 14.15
CA SER A 663 17.10 6.44 13.92
C SER A 663 18.49 6.00 13.46
N TYR A 664 19.30 6.89 12.90
CA TYR A 664 20.66 6.58 12.46
C TYR A 664 21.64 6.39 13.62
N VAL A 665 21.43 7.08 14.73
CA VAL A 665 22.30 7.02 15.89
C VAL A 665 22.17 5.68 16.64
N GLY A 666 20.99 5.10 16.62
CA GLY A 666 20.72 3.79 17.23
C GLY A 666 21.24 2.63 16.41
#